data_21530285b55c082977c8eb7bb1921dd1
#
_entry.id   21530285b55c082977c8eb7bb1921dd1
#
_cell.length_a   1.000
_cell.length_b   1.000
_cell.length_c   1.000
_cell.angle_alpha   90.00
_cell.angle_beta   90.00
_cell.angle_gamma   90.00
#
_symmetry.space_group_name_H-M   'P 1'
#
loop_
_entity.id
_entity.type
_entity.pdbx_description
1 polymer ?
#
loop_
_entity_poly.entity_id
_entity_poly.type
_entity_poly.pdbx_seq_one_letter_code
_entity_poly.pdbx_strand_id
1 'polypeptide(L)'
;MRMGLCSTAAAALMTAAAPVWAQTAAAVRDFDIPGGALGPGLAAFARQSGDQILYPAELVAGRTGQPVRGRLTSPAALERLLEGSGLAFRQSRPGVFVLHDPARRAGLDDEATVLDEIIVTGTLLRGAADGPSPVVVVSRDGMDRRGHGTVADALSDLSQNFGGSGNEAAISAGADRGGGNSTYASGVNLRGLGSDATLVLINGRRLAGSGNKGDFADISTIPASAVSRIDVLLDGASALYGADAVGGVVNIILRTDYDGAETRLRVGGTADGAMQDRQIGQMFGRRWTGGSLLAVYEFNQRDALAAARRRLAGDADLRWRGGSDRRVFFSNPGNILRRDPVLGEIPDYAIPPGQDGTALSPGDFLPGQVNLSNNRAGVNILPRQTRHSGFLAWNQEIGDRLTLNADARYGRRTWDTVAPGESTVFTVTTANPHFVSPVGAGSHAIAYNFRDDLGNPASDGLAESFGATLGATMTLPGRWRLDGYLAHAAEHGEGRTTGLLNSTLLREALGAVADNPATSFSTARDGYFNPFADGSNSPSAVLDFIGSGWARSEFDTRVTTVHLQAGGPLWTLPAGPLRLAAGAGFRQEDFRRKADSFTSGAIPAMGAPGKGARKVTSLFSEARIPLFGADFTRPGLERLELSLAARFEDYEDIGQTLSPKLGLLWEPRSDVLVRVNYGESFRAPALREINDAPRAGPSILPRGAAQVLSMILYGGNPDLEPEEARTWTLGADWRPAFAPGLRLSANGFRIAFDNRIGQPASENILTALSDPALAAFIRFIDPVNNAVDRADMQAILDLPTTSLRDMFPATAYGAIVDARYVNTARVITQGVDFTAAFPFALGPWAMDAGVNLTWLDRFDARATPTSPVVSQLDRPNYPVSLRGRAHLDWEREHWSGAVGLSHVADYRDLAGRPIGSWTTFDLSLRYRPTAGPLAGTALMFNVDNLFDRDPPFYDSPAGVGYDAANADVRGRYLSLQLVRSW
;
A
#
# COMPACT_ATOMS: atom_id res chain seq x y z
N MET A 1 28.41 1.00 -17.26
CA MET A 1 28.65 1.18 -18.70
C MET A 1 27.72 0.27 -19.46
N ARG A 2 26.48 0.73 -19.68
CA ARG A 2 25.43 0.17 -20.57
C ARG A 2 24.13 0.92 -20.32
N MET A 3 24.07 2.16 -20.81
CA MET A 3 22.84 2.93 -20.96
C MET A 3 23.05 3.82 -22.17
N GLY A 4 22.56 3.39 -23.30
CA GLY A 4 22.66 4.15 -24.52
C GLY A 4 22.01 3.43 -25.69
N LEU A 5 20.69 3.16 -25.61
CA LEU A 5 19.94 2.59 -26.76
C LEU A 5 18.41 2.72 -26.63
N CYS A 6 17.88 3.72 -25.95
CA CYS A 6 16.42 3.95 -25.90
C CYS A 6 15.95 5.34 -26.35
N SER A 7 16.81 6.19 -26.89
CA SER A 7 16.41 7.56 -27.27
C SER A 7 16.18 7.79 -28.76
N THR A 8 16.23 6.78 -29.62
CA THR A 8 16.07 6.94 -31.08
C THR A 8 14.88 6.22 -31.71
N ALA A 9 14.06 5.48 -30.91
CA ALA A 9 12.91 4.74 -31.48
C ALA A 9 11.58 5.53 -31.50
N ALA A 10 11.49 6.66 -30.83
CA ALA A 10 10.25 7.45 -30.74
C ALA A 10 10.01 8.47 -31.87
N ALA A 11 11.02 8.73 -32.73
CA ALA A 11 10.92 9.75 -33.78
C ALA A 11 10.58 9.20 -35.18
N ALA A 12 10.52 7.89 -35.37
CA ALA A 12 10.41 7.27 -36.70
C ALA A 12 9.01 6.75 -37.08
N LEU A 13 7.98 6.94 -36.21
CA LEU A 13 6.63 6.42 -36.45
C LEU A 13 5.58 7.46 -36.89
N MET A 14 5.97 8.67 -37.28
CA MET A 14 5.02 9.74 -37.65
C MET A 14 4.81 9.96 -39.16
N THR A 15 5.30 9.10 -40.03
CA THR A 15 5.03 9.23 -41.47
C THR A 15 4.59 7.90 -42.08
N ALA A 16 3.35 7.48 -41.79
CA ALA A 16 2.62 6.48 -42.58
C ALA A 16 1.27 7.08 -43.01
N ALA A 17 1.10 7.29 -44.29
CA ALA A 17 -0.12 7.83 -44.90
C ALA A 17 -1.32 6.93 -44.66
N ALA A 18 -2.43 7.55 -44.24
CA ALA A 18 -3.71 6.88 -44.03
C ALA A 18 -4.38 6.47 -45.36
N PRO A 19 -4.91 5.26 -45.49
CA PRO A 19 -5.83 4.94 -46.58
C PRO A 19 -7.22 5.54 -46.26
N VAL A 20 -7.75 6.25 -47.24
CA VAL A 20 -9.13 6.77 -47.24
C VAL A 20 -10.07 5.56 -47.36
N TRP A 21 -10.85 5.26 -46.33
CA TRP A 21 -11.94 4.29 -46.39
C TRP A 21 -13.29 5.01 -46.56
N ALA A 22 -14.06 4.52 -47.49
CA ALA A 22 -15.37 5.05 -47.86
C ALA A 22 -16.37 4.92 -46.72
N GLN A 23 -17.12 5.97 -46.41
CA GLN A 23 -18.27 5.98 -45.52
C GLN A 23 -19.30 4.99 -46.07
N THR A 24 -19.60 3.93 -45.30
CA THR A 24 -20.79 3.09 -45.55
C THR A 24 -22.03 3.91 -45.28
N ALA A 25 -22.90 4.11 -46.28
CA ALA A 25 -24.16 4.81 -46.18
C ALA A 25 -25.03 4.13 -45.10
N ALA A 26 -25.53 4.89 -44.12
CA ALA A 26 -26.38 4.38 -43.04
C ALA A 26 -27.61 3.65 -43.64
N ALA A 27 -27.82 2.39 -43.23
CA ALA A 27 -28.92 1.56 -43.74
C ALA A 27 -30.28 2.20 -43.45
N VAL A 28 -31.09 2.43 -44.53
CA VAL A 28 -32.45 2.95 -44.43
C VAL A 28 -33.39 1.80 -44.20
N ARG A 29 -34.19 1.90 -43.13
CA ARG A 29 -35.19 0.85 -42.74
C ARG A 29 -36.59 1.42 -42.71
N ASP A 30 -37.59 0.55 -42.73
CA ASP A 30 -39.00 0.95 -42.71
C ASP A 30 -39.51 0.94 -41.26
N PHE A 31 -40.06 2.07 -40.81
CA PHE A 31 -40.53 2.22 -39.44
C PHE A 31 -42.07 2.50 -39.47
N ASP A 32 -42.81 1.82 -38.57
CA ASP A 32 -44.19 2.12 -38.21
C ASP A 32 -44.34 2.00 -36.70
N ILE A 33 -44.08 3.12 -36.02
CA ILE A 33 -44.12 3.25 -34.55
C ILE A 33 -45.26 4.19 -34.21
N PRO A 34 -46.32 3.73 -33.52
CA PRO A 34 -47.40 4.62 -33.10
C PRO A 34 -46.93 5.60 -32.02
N GLY A 35 -47.47 6.84 -32.07
CA GLY A 35 -47.27 7.81 -30.99
C GLY A 35 -47.92 7.32 -29.68
N GLY A 36 -47.39 7.73 -28.56
CA GLY A 36 -47.89 7.34 -27.24
C GLY A 36 -46.77 7.28 -26.16
N ALA A 37 -46.92 6.44 -25.16
CA ALA A 37 -45.93 6.29 -24.11
C ALA A 37 -44.53 5.96 -24.70
N LEU A 38 -43.49 6.70 -24.26
CA LEU A 38 -42.15 6.65 -24.88
C LEU A 38 -41.50 5.28 -24.75
N GLY A 39 -41.62 4.61 -23.59
CA GLY A 39 -41.01 3.30 -23.37
C GLY A 39 -41.42 2.22 -24.40
N PRO A 40 -42.75 1.98 -24.62
CA PRO A 40 -43.23 1.12 -25.70
C PRO A 40 -42.76 1.55 -27.10
N GLY A 41 -42.71 2.87 -27.38
CA GLY A 41 -42.18 3.43 -28.64
C GLY A 41 -40.73 3.07 -28.89
N LEU A 42 -39.85 3.20 -27.87
CA LEU A 42 -38.43 2.82 -27.92
C LEU A 42 -38.26 1.30 -28.11
N ALA A 43 -39.10 0.50 -27.45
CA ALA A 43 -39.08 -0.95 -27.64
C ALA A 43 -39.49 -1.35 -29.06
N ALA A 44 -40.47 -0.64 -29.67
CA ALA A 44 -40.85 -0.82 -31.05
C ALA A 44 -39.74 -0.40 -32.02
N PHE A 45 -39.10 0.71 -31.76
CA PHE A 45 -37.91 1.18 -32.50
C PHE A 45 -36.81 0.12 -32.49
N ALA A 46 -36.42 -0.39 -31.30
CA ALA A 46 -35.38 -1.39 -31.17
C ALA A 46 -35.68 -2.69 -31.95
N ARG A 47 -36.94 -3.14 -31.95
CA ARG A 47 -37.37 -4.29 -32.75
C ARG A 47 -37.29 -4.05 -34.25
N GLN A 48 -37.68 -2.85 -34.71
CA GLN A 48 -37.77 -2.53 -36.15
C GLN A 48 -36.42 -2.14 -36.74
N SER A 49 -35.58 -1.46 -35.93
CA SER A 49 -34.22 -1.09 -36.34
C SER A 49 -33.19 -2.22 -36.15
N GLY A 50 -33.44 -3.14 -35.23
CA GLY A 50 -32.44 -4.10 -34.78
C GLY A 50 -31.31 -3.48 -33.96
N ASP A 51 -31.41 -2.19 -33.63
CA ASP A 51 -30.45 -1.44 -32.85
C ASP A 51 -30.76 -1.53 -31.33
N GLN A 52 -29.78 -1.31 -30.50
CA GLN A 52 -29.90 -1.28 -29.04
C GLN A 52 -30.14 0.15 -28.58
N ILE A 53 -31.09 0.34 -27.63
CA ILE A 53 -31.26 1.60 -26.95
C ILE A 53 -31.06 1.40 -25.45
N LEU A 54 -30.19 2.20 -24.86
CA LEU A 54 -29.85 2.16 -23.44
C LEU A 54 -30.45 3.40 -22.75
N TYR A 55 -31.28 3.18 -21.74
CA TYR A 55 -31.86 4.24 -20.91
C TYR A 55 -32.34 3.69 -19.57
N PRO A 56 -32.21 4.46 -18.46
CA PRO A 56 -32.87 4.14 -17.19
C PRO A 56 -34.38 4.22 -17.33
N ALA A 57 -35.11 3.31 -16.70
CA ALA A 57 -36.57 3.28 -16.81
C ALA A 57 -37.23 4.59 -16.36
N GLU A 58 -36.66 5.26 -15.38
CA GLU A 58 -37.12 6.55 -14.84
C GLU A 58 -36.99 7.69 -15.85
N LEU A 59 -36.06 7.59 -16.80
CA LEU A 59 -35.86 8.63 -17.83
C LEU A 59 -37.01 8.75 -18.79
N VAL A 60 -37.69 7.65 -19.06
CA VAL A 60 -38.82 7.58 -20.03
C VAL A 60 -40.18 7.50 -19.36
N ALA A 61 -40.23 7.33 -18.04
CA ALA A 61 -41.48 7.25 -17.28
C ALA A 61 -42.29 8.54 -17.41
N GLY A 62 -43.58 8.41 -17.81
CA GLY A 62 -44.51 9.56 -17.97
C GLY A 62 -44.25 10.42 -19.22
N ARG A 63 -43.24 10.11 -20.05
CA ARG A 63 -42.97 10.84 -21.32
C ARG A 63 -43.65 10.19 -22.51
N THR A 64 -43.98 11.01 -23.52
CA THR A 64 -44.63 10.59 -24.76
C THR A 64 -43.65 10.66 -25.93
N GLY A 65 -43.72 9.70 -26.85
CA GLY A 65 -43.01 9.69 -28.13
C GLY A 65 -43.91 10.05 -29.30
N GLN A 66 -43.33 10.71 -30.31
CA GLN A 66 -44.02 11.05 -31.56
C GLN A 66 -44.16 9.81 -32.45
N PRO A 67 -45.21 9.73 -33.30
CA PRO A 67 -45.33 8.65 -34.26
C PRO A 67 -44.22 8.73 -35.31
N VAL A 68 -43.65 7.58 -35.66
CA VAL A 68 -42.59 7.49 -36.69
C VAL A 68 -43.04 6.54 -37.78
N ARG A 69 -43.21 7.05 -39.01
CA ARG A 69 -43.61 6.22 -40.19
C ARG A 69 -42.73 6.54 -41.39
N GLY A 70 -42.38 5.50 -42.11
CA GLY A 70 -41.67 5.57 -43.40
C GLY A 70 -40.23 5.09 -43.36
N ARG A 71 -39.53 5.20 -44.47
CA ARG A 71 -38.16 4.78 -44.67
C ARG A 71 -37.18 5.80 -44.16
N LEU A 72 -36.55 5.51 -43.04
CA LEU A 72 -35.62 6.40 -42.36
C LEU A 72 -34.35 5.66 -41.96
N THR A 73 -33.26 6.38 -41.68
CA THR A 73 -32.12 5.82 -40.97
C THR A 73 -32.45 5.73 -39.47
N SER A 74 -31.83 4.82 -38.75
CA SER A 74 -32.04 4.64 -37.30
C SER A 74 -31.88 5.94 -36.50
N PRO A 75 -30.83 6.77 -36.72
CA PRO A 75 -30.73 8.06 -36.04
C PRO A 75 -31.92 8.99 -36.32
N ALA A 76 -32.31 9.12 -37.58
CA ALA A 76 -33.44 10.00 -37.98
C ALA A 76 -34.77 9.52 -37.43
N ALA A 77 -35.01 8.21 -37.34
CA ALA A 77 -36.21 7.62 -36.76
C ALA A 77 -36.24 7.84 -35.23
N LEU A 78 -35.11 7.70 -34.56
CA LEU A 78 -35.01 7.92 -33.12
C LEU A 78 -35.15 9.43 -32.77
N GLU A 79 -34.59 10.33 -33.56
CA GLU A 79 -34.74 11.76 -33.40
C GLU A 79 -36.19 12.19 -33.46
N ARG A 80 -36.96 11.68 -34.46
CA ARG A 80 -38.41 11.90 -34.57
C ARG A 80 -39.19 11.32 -33.40
N LEU A 81 -38.85 10.13 -32.96
CA LEU A 81 -39.53 9.48 -31.83
C LEU A 81 -39.40 10.30 -30.55
N LEU A 82 -38.22 10.94 -30.35
CA LEU A 82 -37.90 11.72 -29.18
C LEU A 82 -38.34 13.18 -29.25
N GLU A 83 -38.85 13.65 -30.39
CA GLU A 83 -39.28 15.03 -30.58
C GLU A 83 -40.38 15.41 -29.58
N GLY A 84 -40.13 16.49 -28.81
CA GLY A 84 -41.07 16.95 -27.76
C GLY A 84 -41.00 16.16 -26.45
N SER A 85 -40.19 15.12 -26.35
CA SER A 85 -39.99 14.35 -25.10
C SER A 85 -39.04 15.03 -24.11
N GLY A 86 -38.26 16.05 -24.58
CA GLY A 86 -37.19 16.66 -23.80
C GLY A 86 -35.94 15.80 -23.65
N LEU A 87 -35.87 14.65 -24.36
CA LEU A 87 -34.72 13.77 -24.37
C LEU A 87 -33.91 13.92 -25.65
N ALA A 88 -32.59 13.71 -25.55
CA ALA A 88 -31.72 13.58 -26.67
C ALA A 88 -31.04 12.19 -26.64
N PHE A 89 -30.44 11.81 -27.76
CA PHE A 89 -29.63 10.59 -27.80
C PHE A 89 -28.25 10.88 -28.34
N ARG A 90 -27.30 9.99 -27.98
CA ARG A 90 -26.02 9.91 -28.65
C ARG A 90 -25.81 8.47 -29.15
N GLN A 91 -25.14 8.32 -30.25
CA GLN A 91 -24.75 7.03 -30.76
C GLN A 91 -23.37 6.70 -30.14
N SER A 92 -23.33 5.68 -29.26
CA SER A 92 -22.10 5.28 -28.60
C SER A 92 -21.22 4.41 -29.50
N ARG A 93 -21.85 3.64 -30.41
CA ARG A 93 -21.23 2.85 -31.48
C ARG A 93 -22.29 2.52 -32.56
N PRO A 94 -21.90 2.06 -33.76
CA PRO A 94 -22.86 1.65 -34.79
C PRO A 94 -23.91 0.68 -34.21
N GLY A 95 -25.20 1.06 -34.29
CA GLY A 95 -26.31 0.23 -33.80
C GLY A 95 -26.63 0.34 -32.30
N VAL A 96 -25.95 1.23 -31.54
CA VAL A 96 -26.23 1.44 -30.10
C VAL A 96 -26.48 2.92 -29.80
N PHE A 97 -27.66 3.24 -29.27
CA PHE A 97 -28.06 4.58 -28.90
C PHE A 97 -28.25 4.68 -27.39
N VAL A 98 -27.78 5.76 -26.80
CA VAL A 98 -27.96 6.08 -25.37
C VAL A 98 -28.81 7.33 -25.26
N LEU A 99 -29.94 7.25 -24.51
CA LEU A 99 -30.80 8.40 -24.24
C LEU A 99 -30.29 9.16 -23.02
N HIS A 100 -30.37 10.48 -23.09
CA HIS A 100 -30.06 11.38 -21.98
C HIS A 100 -30.99 12.58 -21.98
N ASP A 101 -31.17 13.22 -20.83
CA ASP A 101 -31.92 14.46 -20.65
C ASP A 101 -30.94 15.64 -20.76
N PRO A 102 -30.98 16.45 -21.86
CA PRO A 102 -30.10 17.58 -22.02
C PRO A 102 -30.31 18.69 -21.00
N ALA A 103 -31.49 18.71 -20.32
CA ALA A 103 -31.80 19.65 -19.26
C ALA A 103 -31.26 19.20 -17.88
N ARG A 104 -30.96 17.93 -17.70
CA ARG A 104 -30.16 17.43 -16.58
C ARG A 104 -28.68 17.73 -16.86
N ARG A 105 -28.17 18.77 -16.21
CA ARG A 105 -26.78 19.24 -16.39
C ARG A 105 -25.74 18.11 -16.25
N ALA A 106 -24.75 18.19 -17.14
CA ALA A 106 -23.51 17.38 -17.11
C ALA A 106 -22.78 17.53 -15.74
N GLY A 107 -23.08 16.64 -14.82
CA GLY A 107 -22.52 16.62 -13.47
C GLY A 107 -22.73 15.29 -12.77
N LEU A 108 -23.74 14.51 -13.20
CA LEU A 108 -24.06 13.22 -12.57
C LEU A 108 -24.10 12.05 -13.57
N ASP A 109 -23.94 12.30 -14.89
CA ASP A 109 -24.17 11.28 -15.94
C ASP A 109 -22.88 10.68 -16.54
N ASP A 110 -21.68 11.07 -16.10
CA ASP A 110 -20.47 10.38 -16.53
C ASP A 110 -20.33 8.95 -15.94
N GLU A 111 -21.11 8.61 -14.92
CA GLU A 111 -21.16 7.25 -14.38
C GLU A 111 -22.04 6.28 -15.20
N ALA A 112 -23.00 6.76 -16.01
CA ALA A 112 -23.92 5.90 -16.76
C ALA A 112 -23.45 5.52 -18.17
N THR A 113 -22.31 6.02 -18.62
CA THR A 113 -21.94 5.95 -20.03
C THR A 113 -20.84 4.96 -20.38
N VAL A 114 -20.38 4.14 -19.43
CA VAL A 114 -19.34 3.12 -19.68
C VAL A 114 -19.85 1.73 -19.26
N LEU A 115 -21.05 1.35 -19.67
CA LEU A 115 -21.61 0.03 -19.33
C LEU A 115 -21.04 -1.13 -20.19
N ASP A 116 -20.19 -0.87 -21.19
CA ASP A 116 -19.69 -1.91 -22.07
C ASP A 116 -18.23 -2.33 -21.88
N GLU A 117 -17.46 -1.64 -21.03
CA GLU A 117 -16.07 -2.04 -20.69
C GLU A 117 -15.76 -2.03 -19.19
N ILE A 118 -16.78 -2.07 -18.35
CA ILE A 118 -16.54 -2.08 -16.91
C ILE A 118 -15.97 -3.45 -16.55
N ILE A 119 -14.69 -3.48 -16.25
CA ILE A 119 -14.09 -4.52 -15.42
C ILE A 119 -14.78 -4.39 -14.08
N VAL A 120 -15.80 -5.20 -13.85
CA VAL A 120 -16.50 -5.23 -12.56
C VAL A 120 -15.59 -6.00 -11.59
N THR A 121 -14.99 -5.31 -10.65
CA THR A 121 -14.18 -5.95 -9.61
C THR A 121 -15.07 -6.81 -8.72
N GLY A 122 -14.64 -8.06 -8.47
CA GLY A 122 -15.39 -9.03 -7.65
C GLY A 122 -16.21 -10.06 -8.42
N THR A 123 -16.08 -10.15 -9.74
CA THR A 123 -16.64 -11.22 -10.58
C THR A 123 -15.79 -11.46 -11.82
N LEU A 124 -15.78 -12.69 -12.31
CA LEU A 124 -15.21 -13.07 -13.64
C LEU A 124 -16.22 -12.84 -14.76
N LEU A 125 -17.51 -12.68 -14.43
CA LEU A 125 -18.61 -12.52 -15.37
C LEU A 125 -18.84 -11.05 -15.72
N ARG A 126 -18.58 -10.64 -16.94
CA ARG A 126 -18.79 -9.27 -17.40
C ARG A 126 -20.28 -8.93 -17.57
N GLY A 127 -20.63 -7.68 -17.34
CA GLY A 127 -22.00 -7.15 -17.49
C GLY A 127 -22.96 -7.60 -16.39
N ALA A 128 -22.46 -8.10 -15.27
CA ALA A 128 -23.25 -8.34 -14.08
C ALA A 128 -23.17 -7.08 -13.19
N ALA A 129 -24.28 -6.35 -13.09
CA ALA A 129 -24.30 -5.06 -12.40
C ALA A 129 -24.00 -5.16 -10.89
N ASP A 130 -24.45 -6.25 -10.24
CA ASP A 130 -24.26 -6.45 -8.79
C ASP A 130 -23.64 -7.81 -8.53
N GLY A 131 -22.56 -7.81 -7.73
CA GLY A 131 -21.96 -9.04 -7.19
C GLY A 131 -22.38 -9.29 -5.75
N PRO A 132 -22.21 -10.51 -5.24
CA PRO A 132 -22.49 -10.80 -3.83
C PRO A 132 -21.50 -10.13 -2.88
N SER A 133 -20.32 -9.76 -3.33
CA SER A 133 -19.30 -9.11 -2.49
C SER A 133 -19.41 -7.59 -2.52
N PRO A 134 -19.24 -6.89 -1.37
CA PRO A 134 -19.32 -5.43 -1.31
C PRO A 134 -18.11 -4.77 -1.99
N VAL A 135 -18.36 -3.75 -2.81
CA VAL A 135 -17.34 -2.95 -3.51
C VAL A 135 -17.52 -1.48 -3.17
N VAL A 136 -16.45 -0.83 -2.73
CA VAL A 136 -16.37 0.63 -2.58
C VAL A 136 -15.65 1.20 -3.79
N VAL A 137 -16.26 2.20 -4.44
CA VAL A 137 -15.70 2.84 -5.63
C VAL A 137 -15.28 4.27 -5.29
N VAL A 138 -14.03 4.60 -5.59
CA VAL A 138 -13.48 5.95 -5.53
C VAL A 138 -13.31 6.45 -6.95
N SER A 139 -14.23 7.31 -7.41
CA SER A 139 -14.19 7.87 -8.76
C SER A 139 -13.12 8.96 -8.91
N ARG A 140 -12.69 9.26 -10.14
CA ARG A 140 -11.78 10.36 -10.43
C ARG A 140 -12.32 11.70 -9.93
N ASP A 141 -13.60 11.98 -10.19
CA ASP A 141 -14.25 13.21 -9.71
C ASP A 141 -14.29 13.27 -8.18
N GLY A 142 -14.50 12.13 -7.51
CA GLY A 142 -14.39 12.03 -6.06
C GLY A 142 -12.99 12.35 -5.53
N MET A 143 -11.92 11.88 -6.22
CA MET A 143 -10.54 12.23 -5.90
C MET A 143 -10.31 13.74 -6.08
N ASP A 144 -10.76 14.31 -7.20
CA ASP A 144 -10.59 15.73 -7.50
C ASP A 144 -11.38 16.63 -6.51
N ARG A 145 -12.64 16.26 -6.18
CA ARG A 145 -13.44 17.00 -5.20
C ARG A 145 -12.84 17.02 -3.80
N ARG A 146 -12.08 15.99 -3.43
CA ARG A 146 -11.43 15.89 -2.11
C ARG A 146 -9.98 16.37 -2.12
N GLY A 147 -9.47 16.83 -3.25
CA GLY A 147 -8.13 17.38 -3.38
C GLY A 147 -7.01 16.33 -3.34
N HIS A 148 -7.31 15.07 -3.56
CA HIS A 148 -6.30 14.00 -3.56
C HIS A 148 -5.33 14.16 -4.73
N GLY A 149 -4.04 14.41 -4.41
CA GLY A 149 -2.98 14.54 -5.40
C GLY A 149 -2.46 13.21 -5.90
N THR A 150 -2.55 12.15 -5.10
CA THR A 150 -2.01 10.83 -5.38
C THR A 150 -3.04 9.72 -5.15
N VAL A 151 -2.78 8.53 -5.67
CA VAL A 151 -3.56 7.31 -5.39
C VAL A 151 -3.46 6.94 -3.91
N ALA A 152 -2.29 7.14 -3.30
CA ALA A 152 -2.08 6.87 -1.88
C ALA A 152 -2.95 7.77 -0.99
N ASP A 153 -3.09 9.07 -1.30
CA ASP A 153 -3.98 9.99 -0.58
C ASP A 153 -5.43 9.50 -0.64
N ALA A 154 -5.90 9.12 -1.85
CA ALA A 154 -7.28 8.66 -2.04
C ALA A 154 -7.59 7.37 -1.25
N LEU A 155 -6.63 6.44 -1.17
CA LEU A 155 -6.79 5.19 -0.43
C LEU A 155 -6.60 5.35 1.07
N SER A 156 -5.81 6.34 1.53
CA SER A 156 -5.67 6.64 2.97
C SER A 156 -6.96 7.17 3.60
N ASP A 157 -7.84 7.77 2.80
CA ASP A 157 -9.15 8.28 3.23
C ASP A 157 -10.20 7.19 3.46
N LEU A 158 -9.96 5.97 3.00
CA LEU A 158 -10.89 4.85 3.23
C LEU A 158 -10.84 4.41 4.69
N SER A 159 -12.02 4.31 5.33
CA SER A 159 -12.12 3.83 6.71
C SER A 159 -11.62 2.39 6.90
N GLN A 160 -11.67 1.58 5.84
CA GLN A 160 -11.19 0.20 5.79
C GLN A 160 -9.68 0.05 5.63
N ASN A 161 -8.99 1.11 5.21
CA ASN A 161 -7.54 1.10 5.04
C ASN A 161 -6.87 1.63 6.32
N PHE A 162 -6.12 0.78 7.00
CA PHE A 162 -5.39 1.13 8.22
C PHE A 162 -3.92 1.43 7.89
N GLY A 163 -3.27 2.25 8.72
CA GLY A 163 -1.85 2.54 8.60
C GLY A 163 -0.94 1.30 8.79
N GLY A 164 0.22 1.49 9.33
CA GLY A 164 1.22 0.43 9.54
C GLY A 164 2.35 0.48 8.52
N SER A 165 2.95 -0.66 8.17
CA SER A 165 4.14 -0.74 7.30
C SER A 165 3.92 -0.19 5.88
N GLY A 166 2.68 -0.11 5.43
CA GLY A 166 2.31 0.54 4.17
C GLY A 166 2.31 2.07 4.19
N ASN A 167 2.60 2.70 5.32
CA ASN A 167 2.63 4.15 5.47
C ASN A 167 4.06 4.66 5.61
N GLU A 168 4.46 5.63 4.80
CA GLU A 168 5.80 6.24 4.83
C GLU A 168 6.18 6.83 6.20
N ALA A 169 5.24 7.49 6.90
CA ALA A 169 5.47 8.07 8.21
C ALA A 169 5.69 7.02 9.31
N ALA A 170 5.16 5.82 9.13
CA ALA A 170 5.27 4.72 10.08
C ALA A 170 6.72 4.23 10.25
N ILE A 171 7.55 4.33 9.22
CA ILE A 171 8.97 3.95 9.25
C ILE A 171 9.71 4.81 10.30
N SER A 172 9.60 6.14 10.19
CA SER A 172 10.26 7.09 11.09
C SER A 172 9.71 7.08 12.51
N ALA A 173 8.47 6.63 12.70
CA ALA A 173 7.82 6.50 14.00
C ALA A 173 8.00 5.12 14.66
N GLY A 174 8.73 4.19 14.02
CA GLY A 174 8.98 2.84 14.53
C GLY A 174 7.76 1.91 14.46
N ALA A 175 6.78 2.20 13.61
CA ALA A 175 5.59 1.36 13.42
C ALA A 175 5.81 0.25 12.37
N ASP A 176 6.82 0.36 11.51
CA ASP A 176 7.27 -0.72 10.61
C ASP A 176 8.24 -1.66 11.32
N ARG A 177 7.71 -2.52 12.20
CA ARG A 177 8.50 -3.42 13.04
C ARG A 177 9.29 -4.48 12.26
N GLY A 178 8.81 -4.85 11.09
CA GLY A 178 9.46 -5.86 10.24
C GLY A 178 10.52 -5.30 9.29
N GLY A 179 10.67 -3.97 9.19
CA GLY A 179 11.58 -3.32 8.23
C GLY A 179 11.28 -3.70 6.79
N GLY A 180 10.03 -4.06 6.49
CA GLY A 180 9.59 -4.52 5.17
C GLY A 180 9.61 -3.42 4.12
N ASN A 181 9.27 -2.21 4.52
CA ASN A 181 9.16 -1.04 3.63
C ASN A 181 10.48 -0.26 3.53
N SER A 182 11.50 -0.86 2.96
CA SER A 182 12.86 -0.25 2.87
C SER A 182 12.99 0.88 1.86
N THR A 183 11.98 1.14 1.03
CA THR A 183 12.01 2.15 -0.03
C THR A 183 11.02 3.28 0.17
N TYR A 184 10.42 3.43 1.35
CA TYR A 184 9.37 4.42 1.61
C TYR A 184 8.20 4.33 0.61
N ALA A 185 7.84 3.11 0.23
CA ALA A 185 6.71 2.81 -0.62
C ALA A 185 5.37 3.08 0.08
N SER A 186 4.30 3.26 -0.69
CA SER A 186 2.93 3.34 -0.17
C SER A 186 2.17 2.09 -0.54
N GLY A 187 1.79 1.31 0.46
CA GLY A 187 0.97 0.10 0.32
C GLY A 187 -0.47 0.31 0.80
N VAL A 188 -1.31 -0.69 0.61
CA VAL A 188 -2.70 -0.71 1.11
C VAL A 188 -2.84 -1.82 2.14
N ASN A 189 -3.42 -1.52 3.30
CA ASN A 189 -3.61 -2.44 4.41
C ASN A 189 -5.10 -2.51 4.79
N LEU A 190 -5.87 -3.29 4.04
CA LEU A 190 -7.29 -3.45 4.30
C LEU A 190 -7.53 -4.21 5.61
N ARG A 191 -8.38 -3.62 6.48
CA ARG A 191 -8.79 -4.21 7.76
C ARG A 191 -7.64 -4.52 8.72
N GLY A 192 -6.45 -3.91 8.51
CA GLY A 192 -5.30 -4.08 9.37
C GLY A 192 -4.58 -5.43 9.27
N LEU A 193 -4.90 -6.25 8.27
CA LEU A 193 -4.34 -7.60 8.10
C LEU A 193 -2.92 -7.61 7.54
N GLY A 194 -2.39 -6.47 7.12
CA GLY A 194 -1.09 -6.32 6.47
C GLY A 194 -1.22 -5.94 4.99
N SER A 195 -0.23 -5.23 4.49
CA SER A 195 -0.19 -4.87 3.06
C SER A 195 0.08 -6.09 2.18
N ASP A 196 0.68 -7.12 2.72
CA ASP A 196 0.95 -8.43 2.13
C ASP A 196 -0.32 -9.30 1.99
N ALA A 197 -1.38 -8.99 2.74
CA ALA A 197 -2.68 -9.65 2.69
C ALA A 197 -3.73 -8.89 1.89
N THR A 198 -3.33 -7.81 1.19
CA THR A 198 -4.19 -6.98 0.33
C THR A 198 -3.69 -7.02 -1.11
N LEU A 199 -4.46 -7.63 -2.00
CA LEU A 199 -4.08 -7.70 -3.41
C LEU A 199 -4.36 -6.38 -4.11
N VAL A 200 -3.33 -5.78 -4.72
CA VAL A 200 -3.45 -4.58 -5.55
C VAL A 200 -3.29 -4.95 -7.03
N LEU A 201 -4.20 -4.45 -7.85
CA LEU A 201 -4.24 -4.66 -9.29
C LEU A 201 -4.30 -3.33 -10.04
N ILE A 202 -3.78 -3.29 -11.26
CA ILE A 202 -4.01 -2.22 -12.23
C ILE A 202 -4.73 -2.83 -13.44
N ASN A 203 -5.92 -2.32 -13.75
CA ASN A 203 -6.77 -2.87 -14.83
C ASN A 203 -6.96 -4.39 -14.72
N GLY A 204 -7.03 -4.95 -13.49
CA GLY A 204 -7.13 -6.38 -13.23
C GLY A 204 -5.82 -7.16 -13.38
N ARG A 205 -4.64 -6.50 -13.48
CA ARG A 205 -3.32 -7.12 -13.62
C ARG A 205 -2.49 -6.95 -12.35
N ARG A 206 -1.76 -7.99 -11.93
CA ARG A 206 -0.87 -7.94 -10.76
C ARG A 206 0.31 -7.00 -10.99
N LEU A 207 0.72 -6.30 -9.93
CA LEU A 207 1.99 -5.59 -9.87
C LEU A 207 3.10 -6.53 -9.40
N ALA A 208 4.35 -6.16 -9.67
CA ALA A 208 5.50 -6.75 -8.98
C ALA A 208 5.54 -6.22 -7.54
N GLY A 209 5.99 -7.05 -6.62
CA GLY A 209 6.07 -6.69 -5.21
C GLY A 209 7.23 -5.76 -4.92
N SER A 210 7.07 -4.87 -3.96
CA SER A 210 8.04 -3.88 -3.48
C SER A 210 8.58 -4.24 -2.10
N GLY A 211 9.59 -3.50 -1.65
CA GLY A 211 10.20 -3.65 -0.35
C GLY A 211 11.16 -4.83 -0.23
N ASN A 212 11.71 -5.00 0.96
CA ASN A 212 12.72 -6.01 1.26
C ASN A 212 12.27 -7.47 1.03
N LYS A 213 10.96 -7.71 1.06
CA LYS A 213 10.38 -9.06 0.87
C LYS A 213 9.75 -9.23 -0.52
N GLY A 214 9.44 -8.15 -1.22
CA GLY A 214 8.70 -8.19 -2.47
C GLY A 214 7.25 -8.67 -2.30
N ASP A 215 6.63 -8.42 -1.14
CA ASP A 215 5.37 -9.00 -0.72
C ASP A 215 4.18 -8.03 -0.72
N PHE A 216 4.38 -6.75 -1.06
CA PHE A 216 3.29 -5.78 -1.23
C PHE A 216 3.50 -4.87 -2.44
N ALA A 217 2.44 -4.29 -2.98
CA ALA A 217 2.50 -3.42 -4.15
C ALA A 217 2.71 -1.95 -3.76
N ASP A 218 3.67 -1.25 -4.41
CA ASP A 218 3.84 0.20 -4.29
C ASP A 218 2.86 0.94 -5.21
N ILE A 219 1.86 1.60 -4.62
CA ILE A 219 0.88 2.40 -5.35
C ILE A 219 1.35 3.84 -5.62
N SER A 220 2.48 4.25 -5.05
CA SER A 220 2.96 5.63 -5.15
C SER A 220 3.50 6.02 -6.53
N THR A 221 3.87 5.03 -7.35
CA THR A 221 4.39 5.23 -8.72
C THR A 221 3.31 5.31 -9.79
N ILE A 222 2.02 5.14 -9.42
CA ILE A 222 0.90 5.15 -10.37
C ILE A 222 0.49 6.61 -10.64
N PRO A 223 0.45 7.06 -11.92
CA PRO A 223 0.06 8.43 -12.23
C PRO A 223 -1.43 8.66 -11.89
N ALA A 224 -1.69 9.54 -10.92
CA ALA A 224 -3.05 9.85 -10.50
C ALA A 224 -3.89 10.46 -11.64
N SER A 225 -3.27 11.18 -12.57
CA SER A 225 -3.92 11.75 -13.75
C SER A 225 -4.47 10.70 -14.73
N ALA A 226 -3.91 9.48 -14.72
CA ALA A 226 -4.39 8.37 -15.54
C ALA A 226 -5.57 7.61 -14.89
N VAL A 227 -5.82 7.78 -13.59
CA VAL A 227 -6.84 7.02 -12.88
C VAL A 227 -8.25 7.42 -13.34
N SER A 228 -9.06 6.43 -13.71
CA SER A 228 -10.49 6.57 -13.94
C SER A 228 -11.28 6.40 -12.64
N ARG A 229 -11.00 5.32 -11.92
CA ARG A 229 -11.57 5.00 -10.62
C ARG A 229 -10.72 3.96 -9.88
N ILE A 230 -10.98 3.79 -8.61
CA ILE A 230 -10.40 2.74 -7.78
C ILE A 230 -11.54 1.92 -7.21
N ASP A 231 -11.55 0.62 -7.50
CA ASP A 231 -12.52 -0.33 -6.97
C ASP A 231 -11.88 -1.06 -5.78
N VAL A 232 -12.52 -1.03 -4.61
CA VAL A 232 -12.06 -1.72 -3.41
C VAL A 232 -13.05 -2.80 -3.03
N LEU A 233 -12.69 -4.05 -3.27
CA LEU A 233 -13.46 -5.23 -2.92
C LEU A 233 -13.15 -5.63 -1.48
N LEU A 234 -14.15 -5.52 -0.60
CA LEU A 234 -14.03 -5.75 0.84
C LEU A 234 -14.44 -7.18 1.23
N ASP A 235 -13.84 -8.17 0.58
CA ASP A 235 -14.14 -9.58 0.80
C ASP A 235 -12.96 -10.47 0.40
N GLY A 236 -12.79 -11.64 1.01
CA GLY A 236 -11.83 -12.63 0.55
C GLY A 236 -12.11 -13.03 -0.89
N ALA A 237 -11.10 -12.96 -1.75
CA ALA A 237 -11.29 -13.07 -3.19
C ALA A 237 -10.27 -13.96 -3.92
N SER A 238 -9.61 -14.89 -3.20
CA SER A 238 -8.64 -15.80 -3.84
C SER A 238 -9.28 -16.74 -4.86
N ALA A 239 -10.59 -17.05 -4.73
CA ALA A 239 -11.35 -17.78 -5.75
C ALA A 239 -11.39 -17.09 -7.11
N LEU A 240 -11.26 -15.75 -7.14
CA LEU A 240 -11.30 -14.95 -8.36
C LEU A 240 -9.91 -14.54 -8.84
N TYR A 241 -9.03 -14.12 -7.91
CA TYR A 241 -7.77 -13.45 -8.21
C TYR A 241 -6.51 -14.22 -7.78
N GLY A 242 -6.66 -15.36 -7.08
CA GLY A 242 -5.56 -16.16 -6.52
C GLY A 242 -5.01 -15.58 -5.22
N ALA A 243 -3.78 -15.92 -4.87
CA ALA A 243 -3.10 -15.56 -3.61
C ALA A 243 -3.20 -14.06 -3.26
N ASP A 244 -3.00 -13.72 -1.98
CA ASP A 244 -2.87 -12.37 -1.41
C ASP A 244 -4.18 -11.58 -1.28
N ALA A 245 -5.30 -12.08 -1.82
CA ALA A 245 -6.62 -11.47 -1.73
C ALA A 245 -7.38 -11.87 -0.44
N VAL A 246 -6.74 -11.70 0.72
CA VAL A 246 -7.28 -12.09 2.04
C VAL A 246 -8.11 -10.97 2.65
N GLY A 247 -7.52 -9.79 2.87
CA GLY A 247 -8.19 -8.60 3.41
C GLY A 247 -9.12 -7.95 2.39
N GLY A 248 -8.88 -8.21 1.11
CA GLY A 248 -9.62 -7.68 -0.03
C GLY A 248 -8.75 -7.46 -1.25
N VAL A 249 -9.35 -6.80 -2.25
CA VAL A 249 -8.67 -6.44 -3.51
C VAL A 249 -8.86 -4.96 -3.81
N VAL A 250 -7.78 -4.27 -4.15
CA VAL A 250 -7.80 -2.90 -4.67
C VAL A 250 -7.46 -2.93 -6.14
N ASN A 251 -8.41 -2.63 -7.01
CA ASN A 251 -8.21 -2.59 -8.45
C ASN A 251 -8.24 -1.14 -8.93
N ILE A 252 -7.09 -0.63 -9.35
CA ILE A 252 -6.92 0.72 -9.86
C ILE A 252 -7.18 0.69 -11.35
N ILE A 253 -8.32 1.25 -11.76
CA ILE A 253 -8.73 1.29 -13.15
C ILE A 253 -8.18 2.57 -13.77
N LEU A 254 -7.27 2.43 -14.73
CA LEU A 254 -6.73 3.53 -15.51
C LEU A 254 -7.61 3.79 -16.73
N ARG A 255 -7.61 5.03 -17.18
CA ARG A 255 -8.25 5.42 -18.45
C ARG A 255 -7.55 4.71 -19.59
N THR A 256 -8.31 4.13 -20.50
CA THR A 256 -7.76 3.44 -21.68
C THR A 256 -8.07 4.19 -22.97
N ASP A 257 -8.97 5.18 -22.90
CA ASP A 257 -9.34 6.02 -24.02
C ASP A 257 -9.57 7.48 -23.58
N TYR A 258 -9.24 8.40 -24.48
CA TYR A 258 -9.48 9.84 -24.34
C TYR A 258 -9.40 10.49 -25.73
N ASP A 259 -10.10 11.61 -25.94
CA ASP A 259 -9.94 12.40 -27.18
C ASP A 259 -9.68 13.85 -26.78
N GLY A 260 -8.48 14.37 -27.08
CA GLY A 260 -8.01 15.69 -26.71
C GLY A 260 -6.77 15.68 -25.84
N ALA A 261 -6.57 16.73 -25.08
CA ALA A 261 -5.48 16.87 -24.12
C ALA A 261 -5.98 17.39 -22.77
N GLU A 262 -5.33 16.98 -21.68
CA GLU A 262 -5.60 17.49 -20.33
C GLU A 262 -4.28 17.82 -19.65
N THR A 263 -4.16 19.06 -19.16
CA THR A 263 -3.02 19.52 -18.35
C THR A 263 -3.49 19.70 -16.91
N ARG A 264 -2.75 19.13 -15.95
CA ARG A 264 -2.95 19.29 -14.50
C ARG A 264 -1.73 19.94 -13.89
N LEU A 265 -1.93 20.97 -13.11
CA LEU A 265 -0.88 21.62 -12.32
C LEU A 265 -1.38 21.68 -10.87
N ARG A 266 -0.57 21.23 -9.92
CA ARG A 266 -0.88 21.31 -8.50
C ARG A 266 0.33 21.80 -7.75
N VAL A 267 0.08 22.68 -6.79
CA VAL A 267 1.03 23.10 -5.77
C VAL A 267 0.36 22.92 -4.42
N GLY A 268 1.09 22.42 -3.44
CA GLY A 268 0.59 22.23 -2.10
C GLY A 268 1.67 22.40 -1.06
N GLY A 269 1.27 22.45 0.21
CA GLY A 269 2.20 22.51 1.33
C GLY A 269 1.51 22.72 2.66
N THR A 270 2.25 22.46 3.74
CA THR A 270 1.78 22.72 5.09
C THR A 270 1.65 24.21 5.33
N ALA A 271 0.65 24.65 6.08
CA ALA A 271 0.35 26.08 6.31
C ALA A 271 1.52 26.84 6.97
N ASP A 272 2.37 26.14 7.71
CA ASP A 272 3.58 26.68 8.34
C ASP A 272 4.82 26.67 7.42
N GLY A 273 4.68 26.23 6.16
CA GLY A 273 5.76 26.15 5.19
C GLY A 273 6.80 25.06 5.46
N ALA A 274 6.52 24.12 6.37
CA ALA A 274 7.48 23.07 6.73
C ALA A 274 7.70 22.03 5.61
N MET A 275 6.74 21.86 4.71
CA MET A 275 6.79 20.92 3.58
C MET A 275 6.01 21.50 2.40
N GLN A 276 6.51 21.34 1.20
CA GLN A 276 5.82 21.71 -0.05
C GLN A 276 5.81 20.55 -1.02
N ASP A 277 4.80 20.52 -1.89
CA ASP A 277 4.76 19.60 -3.02
C ASP A 277 4.31 20.28 -4.33
N ARG A 278 4.71 19.71 -5.44
CA ARG A 278 4.43 20.20 -6.80
C ARG A 278 4.12 19.02 -7.69
N GLN A 279 3.06 19.15 -8.48
CA GLN A 279 2.67 18.10 -9.42
C GLN A 279 2.33 18.71 -10.77
N ILE A 280 2.79 18.05 -11.83
CA ILE A 280 2.48 18.38 -13.21
C ILE A 280 2.04 17.09 -13.89
N GLY A 281 0.83 17.07 -14.42
CA GLY A 281 0.29 15.97 -15.20
C GLY A 281 -0.09 16.42 -16.60
N GLN A 282 0.26 15.61 -17.61
CA GLN A 282 -0.13 15.83 -18.98
C GLN A 282 -0.70 14.54 -19.55
N MET A 283 -1.88 14.64 -20.16
CA MET A 283 -2.55 13.56 -20.85
C MET A 283 -2.88 13.98 -22.27
N PHE A 284 -2.62 13.10 -23.23
CA PHE A 284 -2.97 13.23 -24.64
C PHE A 284 -3.70 11.97 -25.08
N GLY A 285 -4.82 12.14 -25.72
CA GLY A 285 -5.60 11.04 -26.27
C GLY A 285 -6.08 11.32 -27.67
N ARG A 286 -6.23 10.27 -28.44
CA ARG A 286 -6.82 10.32 -29.78
C ARG A 286 -7.73 9.13 -29.98
N ARG A 287 -8.94 9.40 -30.42
CA ARG A 287 -9.90 8.37 -30.88
C ARG A 287 -10.01 8.39 -32.40
N TRP A 288 -10.19 7.22 -32.98
CA TRP A 288 -10.54 7.03 -34.39
C TRP A 288 -11.57 5.92 -34.50
N THR A 289 -12.10 5.69 -35.70
CA THR A 289 -13.08 4.63 -35.93
C THR A 289 -12.51 3.27 -35.54
N GLY A 290 -13.05 2.64 -34.47
CA GLY A 290 -12.63 1.36 -33.98
C GLY A 290 -11.36 1.34 -33.13
N GLY A 291 -10.83 2.52 -32.70
CA GLY A 291 -9.63 2.49 -31.87
C GLY A 291 -9.34 3.75 -31.07
N SER A 292 -8.37 3.67 -30.16
CA SER A 292 -7.90 4.79 -29.35
C SER A 292 -6.43 4.63 -28.97
N LEU A 293 -5.79 5.77 -28.73
CA LEU A 293 -4.45 5.86 -28.14
C LEU A 293 -4.49 6.92 -27.04
N LEU A 294 -3.92 6.58 -25.89
CA LEU A 294 -3.80 7.47 -24.74
C LEU A 294 -2.35 7.45 -24.25
N ALA A 295 -1.78 8.64 -23.99
CA ALA A 295 -0.49 8.80 -23.34
C ALA A 295 -0.62 9.76 -22.16
N VAL A 296 -0.05 9.38 -21.03
CA VAL A 296 -0.05 10.15 -19.79
C VAL A 296 1.36 10.23 -19.23
N TYR A 297 1.74 11.42 -18.79
CA TYR A 297 2.94 11.64 -18.00
C TYR A 297 2.61 12.47 -16.77
N GLU A 298 3.20 12.13 -15.64
CA GLU A 298 3.04 12.85 -14.39
C GLU A 298 4.38 12.98 -13.66
N PHE A 299 4.68 14.21 -13.25
CA PHE A 299 5.79 14.57 -12.37
C PHE A 299 5.21 14.97 -11.00
N ASN A 300 5.79 14.49 -9.92
CA ASN A 300 5.50 14.93 -8.56
C ASN A 300 6.79 15.07 -7.77
N GLN A 301 6.93 16.16 -7.02
CA GLN A 301 8.02 16.40 -6.10
C GLN A 301 7.46 16.88 -4.78
N ARG A 302 7.90 16.27 -3.69
CA ARG A 302 7.56 16.64 -2.31
C ARG A 302 8.84 16.82 -1.51
N ASP A 303 8.91 17.90 -0.73
CA ASP A 303 10.01 18.16 0.21
C ASP A 303 9.96 17.22 1.41
N ALA A 304 11.09 17.07 2.11
CA ALA A 304 11.13 16.35 3.38
C ALA A 304 10.37 17.11 4.47
N LEU A 305 9.75 16.39 5.42
CA LEU A 305 9.22 16.97 6.64
C LEU A 305 10.18 16.68 7.80
N ALA A 306 10.94 17.67 8.23
CA ALA A 306 11.86 17.53 9.34
C ALA A 306 11.11 17.38 10.68
N ALA A 307 11.58 16.49 11.57
CA ALA A 307 10.99 16.21 12.86
C ALA A 307 10.94 17.48 13.75
N ALA A 308 11.97 18.32 13.69
CA ALA A 308 12.04 19.61 14.41
C ALA A 308 10.90 20.59 14.07
N ARG A 309 10.22 20.41 12.93
CA ARG A 309 9.06 21.21 12.52
C ARG A 309 7.75 20.74 13.14
N ARG A 310 7.77 19.66 13.91
CA ARG A 310 6.61 19.08 14.60
C ARG A 310 6.93 18.81 16.05
N ARG A 311 6.26 19.56 16.94
CA ARG A 311 6.55 19.49 18.39
C ARG A 311 6.39 18.10 18.98
N LEU A 312 5.47 17.26 18.42
CA LEU A 312 5.26 15.88 18.83
C LEU A 312 6.34 14.91 18.31
N ALA A 313 7.25 15.35 17.42
CA ALA A 313 8.23 14.46 16.78
C ALA A 313 9.68 14.97 16.89
N GLY A 314 9.88 16.25 17.24
CA GLY A 314 11.19 16.90 17.23
C GLY A 314 12.02 16.69 18.49
N ASP A 315 11.38 16.34 19.59
CA ASP A 315 12.07 16.11 20.87
C ASP A 315 11.53 14.85 21.55
N ALA A 316 12.44 13.97 21.94
CA ALA A 316 12.13 12.76 22.68
C ALA A 316 11.82 12.99 24.16
N ASP A 317 11.98 14.20 24.68
CA ASP A 317 11.48 14.57 26.02
C ASP A 317 9.97 14.90 25.94
N LEU A 318 9.14 13.91 26.23
CA LEU A 318 7.69 14.04 26.16
C LEU A 318 7.03 14.45 27.47
N ARG A 319 7.82 14.78 28.53
CA ARG A 319 7.30 15.18 29.85
C ARG A 319 6.43 16.43 29.82
N TRP A 320 6.64 17.32 28.86
CA TRP A 320 5.82 18.53 28.66
C TRP A 320 4.33 18.23 28.33
N ARG A 321 4.00 16.99 27.95
CA ARG A 321 2.63 16.50 27.76
C ARG A 321 2.23 15.43 28.79
N GLY A 322 3.00 15.27 29.88
CA GLY A 322 2.75 14.26 30.88
C GLY A 322 3.24 12.87 30.49
N GLY A 323 4.05 12.79 29.45
CA GLY A 323 4.74 11.57 29.01
C GLY A 323 6.06 11.35 29.76
N SER A 324 6.91 10.50 29.19
CA SER A 324 8.21 10.13 29.71
C SER A 324 9.35 10.91 29.03
N ASP A 325 10.49 10.99 29.70
CA ASP A 325 11.74 11.35 29.03
C ASP A 325 12.23 10.12 28.24
N ARG A 326 12.11 10.19 26.90
CA ARG A 326 12.51 9.14 25.96
C ARG A 326 13.88 9.40 25.35
N ARG A 327 14.59 10.48 25.80
CA ARG A 327 15.96 10.71 25.41
C ARG A 327 16.83 9.53 25.87
N VAL A 328 17.87 9.24 25.12
CA VAL A 328 18.71 8.07 25.33
C VAL A 328 20.00 8.44 26.03
N PHE A 329 20.56 7.53 26.83
CA PHE A 329 21.85 7.72 27.50
C PHE A 329 23.07 7.53 26.57
N PHE A 330 22.85 7.22 25.32
CA PHE A 330 23.85 7.37 24.29
C PHE A 330 23.94 8.84 23.91
N SER A 331 24.98 9.53 24.39
CA SER A 331 25.11 10.99 24.27
C SER A 331 26.52 11.40 23.91
N ASN A 332 26.69 12.66 23.51
CA ASN A 332 27.94 13.36 23.43
C ASN A 332 27.80 14.65 24.29
N PRO A 333 28.53 14.82 25.39
CA PRO A 333 29.52 13.87 25.94
C PRO A 333 28.90 12.56 26.43
N GLY A 334 29.67 11.47 26.39
CA GLY A 334 29.23 10.12 26.66
C GLY A 334 28.98 9.82 28.15
N ASN A 335 28.58 8.54 28.39
CA ASN A 335 28.44 8.01 29.76
C ASN A 335 29.33 6.79 29.93
N ILE A 336 30.11 6.74 31.00
CA ILE A 336 30.84 5.56 31.44
C ILE A 336 29.81 4.59 32.03
N LEU A 337 29.91 3.34 31.64
CA LEU A 337 28.95 2.30 32.03
C LEU A 337 29.54 1.41 33.10
N ARG A 338 28.68 0.86 33.95
CA ARG A 338 28.96 -0.28 34.82
C ARG A 338 28.03 -1.44 34.44
N ARG A 339 28.52 -2.65 34.69
CA ARG A 339 27.70 -3.84 34.49
C ARG A 339 26.83 -4.11 35.73
N ASP A 340 25.54 -4.04 35.55
CA ASP A 340 24.54 -4.48 36.52
C ASP A 340 24.15 -5.92 36.24
N PRO A 341 24.07 -6.80 37.23
CA PRO A 341 23.77 -8.22 36.99
C PRO A 341 22.34 -8.47 36.51
N VAL A 342 21.42 -7.53 36.70
CA VAL A 342 20.00 -7.66 36.32
C VAL A 342 19.67 -6.77 35.13
N LEU A 343 20.17 -5.53 35.12
CA LEU A 343 19.83 -4.51 34.10
C LEU A 343 20.83 -4.45 32.94
N GLY A 344 21.94 -5.19 33.00
CA GLY A 344 22.99 -5.16 32.00
C GLY A 344 23.89 -3.93 32.16
N GLU A 345 24.30 -3.29 31.07
CA GLU A 345 25.15 -2.09 31.11
C GLU A 345 24.30 -0.85 31.37
N ILE A 346 24.58 -0.18 32.49
CA ILE A 346 23.88 1.05 32.91
C ILE A 346 24.87 2.18 33.15
N PRO A 347 24.49 3.46 32.95
CA PRO A 347 25.34 4.61 33.28
C PRO A 347 25.77 4.63 34.74
N ASP A 348 27.03 4.91 34.96
CA ASP A 348 27.64 5.02 36.28
C ASP A 348 28.19 6.43 36.53
N TYR A 349 28.93 6.95 35.52
CA TYR A 349 29.46 8.32 35.52
C TYR A 349 29.10 9.03 34.22
N ALA A 350 28.62 10.27 34.31
CA ALA A 350 28.54 11.12 33.14
C ALA A 350 29.90 11.81 32.91
N ILE A 351 30.36 11.86 31.66
CA ILE A 351 31.48 12.66 31.20
C ILE A 351 31.03 14.15 31.29
N PRO A 352 31.85 15.04 31.91
CA PRO A 352 31.39 16.40 32.15
C PRO A 352 31.18 17.19 30.84
N PRO A 353 30.15 18.02 30.73
CA PRO A 353 29.94 18.89 29.57
C PRO A 353 30.86 20.10 29.56
N GLY A 354 31.02 20.76 28.40
CA GLY A 354 31.70 22.03 28.23
C GLY A 354 33.23 21.97 28.26
N GLN A 355 33.83 20.79 27.91
CA GLN A 355 35.25 20.57 27.90
C GLN A 355 35.70 19.72 26.69
N ASP A 356 36.97 19.78 26.31
CA ASP A 356 37.54 19.16 25.10
C ASP A 356 38.16 17.76 25.30
N GLY A 357 38.13 17.21 26.53
CA GLY A 357 38.62 15.87 26.85
C GLY A 357 40.16 15.79 27.01
N THR A 358 40.89 16.93 26.95
CA THR A 358 42.34 16.93 27.00
C THR A 358 42.90 17.17 28.42
N ALA A 359 42.11 17.80 29.31
CA ALA A 359 42.56 18.21 30.64
C ALA A 359 41.75 17.56 31.77
N LEU A 360 40.99 16.49 31.49
CA LEU A 360 40.17 15.80 32.49
C LEU A 360 41.01 15.11 33.56
N SER A 361 40.56 15.16 34.79
CA SER A 361 41.03 14.41 35.93
C SER A 361 39.98 13.43 36.45
N PRO A 362 40.33 12.42 37.24
CA PRO A 362 39.37 11.48 37.82
C PRO A 362 38.22 12.11 38.61
N GLY A 363 38.47 13.26 39.22
CA GLY A 363 37.47 14.00 40.04
C GLY A 363 36.44 14.82 39.26
N ASP A 364 36.64 15.01 37.96
CA ASP A 364 35.76 15.83 37.13
C ASP A 364 34.52 15.04 36.66
N PHE A 365 34.58 13.72 36.66
CA PHE A 365 33.43 12.87 36.27
C PHE A 365 32.29 12.96 37.26
N LEU A 366 31.05 12.91 36.76
CA LEU A 366 29.81 13.15 37.50
C LEU A 366 29.20 11.82 37.96
N PRO A 367 29.44 11.33 39.19
CA PRO A 367 28.93 10.04 39.65
C PRO A 367 27.39 10.05 39.74
N GLY A 368 26.77 8.98 39.24
CA GLY A 368 25.31 8.82 39.30
C GLY A 368 24.51 9.78 38.43
N GLN A 369 25.17 10.67 37.69
CA GLN A 369 24.53 11.52 36.67
C GLN A 369 24.54 10.82 35.32
N VAL A 370 23.61 11.21 34.44
CA VAL A 370 23.46 10.63 33.10
C VAL A 370 23.30 11.77 32.10
N ASN A 371 24.19 11.81 31.12
CA ASN A 371 24.01 12.65 29.94
C ASN A 371 22.97 12.00 29.02
N LEU A 372 22.00 12.79 28.57
CA LEU A 372 20.92 12.34 27.69
C LEU A 372 20.97 13.07 26.35
N SER A 373 20.75 12.39 25.27
CA SER A 373 20.63 13.00 23.95
C SER A 373 19.25 12.78 23.30
N ASN A 374 18.84 13.77 22.52
CA ASN A 374 17.64 13.72 21.72
C ASN A 374 17.92 13.02 20.40
N ASN A 375 17.53 11.75 20.28
CA ASN A 375 17.67 10.96 19.06
C ASN A 375 16.74 11.39 17.91
N ARG A 376 15.84 12.38 18.16
CA ARG A 376 15.00 12.99 17.13
C ARG A 376 15.61 14.23 16.49
N ALA A 377 16.75 14.70 17.00
CA ALA A 377 17.41 15.88 16.47
C ALA A 377 17.95 15.65 15.06
N GLY A 378 17.58 16.52 14.13
CA GLY A 378 18.04 16.48 12.73
C GLY A 378 17.40 15.42 11.83
N VAL A 379 16.48 14.58 12.33
CA VAL A 379 15.84 13.53 11.52
C VAL A 379 14.62 14.04 10.73
N ASN A 380 14.25 13.31 9.68
CA ASN A 380 13.02 13.56 8.94
C ASN A 380 11.90 12.60 9.37
N ILE A 381 10.66 13.10 9.40
CA ILE A 381 9.44 12.30 9.55
C ILE A 381 9.06 11.70 8.20
N LEU A 382 9.07 12.53 7.16
CA LEU A 382 8.80 12.12 5.78
C LEU A 382 10.03 12.42 4.92
N PRO A 383 10.42 11.52 4.01
CA PRO A 383 11.51 11.77 3.09
C PRO A 383 11.13 12.82 2.05
N ARG A 384 12.12 13.51 1.48
CA ARG A 384 11.94 14.14 0.18
C ARG A 384 11.69 13.05 -0.85
N GLN A 385 10.79 13.30 -1.78
CA GLN A 385 10.54 12.38 -2.89
C GLN A 385 10.37 13.11 -4.21
N THR A 386 10.90 12.51 -5.28
CA THR A 386 10.67 12.93 -6.65
C THR A 386 10.16 11.73 -7.45
N ARG A 387 9.04 11.91 -8.16
CA ARG A 387 8.37 10.85 -8.91
C ARG A 387 8.18 11.26 -10.36
N HIS A 388 8.43 10.33 -11.26
CA HIS A 388 8.13 10.42 -12.69
C HIS A 388 7.31 9.18 -13.04
N SER A 389 6.12 9.39 -13.57
CA SER A 389 5.22 8.28 -13.93
C SER A 389 4.69 8.47 -15.34
N GLY A 390 4.67 7.42 -16.11
CA GLY A 390 4.16 7.38 -17.48
C GLY A 390 3.21 6.23 -17.69
N PHE A 391 2.18 6.46 -18.51
CA PHE A 391 1.22 5.43 -18.91
C PHE A 391 0.85 5.61 -20.38
N LEU A 392 0.78 4.50 -21.09
CA LEU A 392 0.38 4.42 -22.51
C LEU A 392 -0.69 3.34 -22.62
N ALA A 393 -1.79 3.61 -23.31
CA ALA A 393 -2.81 2.62 -23.64
C ALA A 393 -3.21 2.73 -25.11
N TRP A 394 -3.42 1.59 -25.74
CA TRP A 394 -3.86 1.45 -27.12
C TRP A 394 -4.96 0.40 -27.19
N ASN A 395 -6.05 0.73 -27.89
CA ASN A 395 -7.13 -0.18 -28.19
C ASN A 395 -7.44 -0.15 -29.67
N GLN A 396 -7.75 -1.32 -30.25
CA GLN A 396 -8.14 -1.46 -31.64
C GLN A 396 -9.18 -2.57 -31.85
N GLU A 397 -10.31 -2.23 -32.39
CA GLU A 397 -11.33 -3.16 -32.87
C GLU A 397 -10.95 -3.66 -34.27
N ILE A 398 -11.04 -4.95 -34.47
CA ILE A 398 -10.80 -5.63 -35.74
C ILE A 398 -12.09 -6.34 -36.14
N GLY A 399 -12.85 -5.71 -37.06
CA GLY A 399 -14.21 -6.12 -37.36
C GLY A 399 -15.12 -6.04 -36.14
N ASP A 400 -16.19 -6.81 -36.12
CA ASP A 400 -17.23 -6.72 -35.07
C ASP A 400 -16.99 -7.64 -33.87
N ARG A 401 -15.91 -8.43 -33.89
CA ARG A 401 -15.73 -9.52 -32.93
C ARG A 401 -14.41 -9.53 -32.15
N LEU A 402 -13.39 -8.87 -32.64
CA LEU A 402 -12.08 -8.89 -32.00
C LEU A 402 -11.66 -7.48 -31.58
N THR A 403 -11.32 -7.31 -30.31
CA THR A 403 -10.68 -6.10 -29.80
C THR A 403 -9.29 -6.47 -29.29
N LEU A 404 -8.27 -5.78 -29.78
CA LEU A 404 -6.92 -5.85 -29.25
C LEU A 404 -6.68 -4.68 -28.32
N ASN A 405 -6.01 -4.90 -27.22
CA ASN A 405 -5.59 -3.86 -26.29
C ASN A 405 -4.14 -4.06 -25.88
N ALA A 406 -3.44 -2.96 -25.71
CA ALA A 406 -2.09 -2.95 -25.16
C ALA A 406 -1.95 -1.78 -24.20
N ASP A 407 -1.26 -1.99 -23.08
CA ASP A 407 -0.88 -0.94 -22.17
C ASP A 407 0.55 -1.11 -21.69
N ALA A 408 1.18 0.02 -21.34
CA ALA A 408 2.49 0.04 -20.71
C ALA A 408 2.54 1.15 -19.67
N ARG A 409 3.20 0.90 -18.55
CA ARG A 409 3.44 1.88 -17.50
C ARG A 409 4.89 1.84 -17.06
N TYR A 410 5.40 2.99 -16.66
CA TYR A 410 6.70 3.13 -16.01
C TYR A 410 6.59 4.17 -14.92
N GLY A 411 7.13 3.87 -13.76
CA GLY A 411 7.24 4.77 -12.63
C GLY A 411 8.65 4.76 -12.08
N ARG A 412 9.17 5.94 -11.75
CA ARG A 412 10.44 6.10 -11.05
C ARG A 412 10.23 7.04 -9.88
N ARG A 413 10.60 6.59 -8.70
CA ARG A 413 10.59 7.37 -7.47
C ARG A 413 11.96 7.36 -6.84
N THR A 414 12.54 8.54 -6.62
CA THR A 414 13.72 8.73 -5.78
C THR A 414 13.30 9.32 -4.45
N TRP A 415 14.03 8.98 -3.41
CA TRP A 415 13.82 9.51 -2.07
C TRP A 415 15.14 9.80 -1.39
N ASP A 416 15.15 10.80 -0.51
CA ASP A 416 16.24 11.11 0.40
C ASP A 416 15.70 11.46 1.79
N THR A 417 16.42 11.01 2.83
CA THR A 417 16.06 11.24 4.22
C THR A 417 17.28 11.25 5.12
N VAL A 418 17.09 11.69 6.35
CA VAL A 418 18.12 11.73 7.39
C VAL A 418 17.65 10.88 8.57
N ALA A 419 18.51 9.93 8.98
CA ALA A 419 18.27 9.03 10.09
C ALA A 419 18.83 9.60 11.42
N PRO A 420 18.51 9.01 12.60
CA PRO A 420 19.14 9.36 13.86
C PRO A 420 20.66 9.17 13.80
N GLY A 421 21.40 9.99 14.54
CA GLY A 421 22.85 9.85 14.67
C GLY A 421 23.26 8.48 15.21
N GLU A 422 24.36 7.97 14.70
CA GLU A 422 24.91 6.66 15.10
C GLU A 422 25.23 6.64 16.61
N SER A 423 24.91 5.53 17.26
CA SER A 423 25.11 5.36 18.69
C SER A 423 25.59 3.94 18.99
N THR A 424 26.60 3.80 19.84
CA THR A 424 27.09 2.48 20.26
C THR A 424 27.73 2.53 21.63
N VAL A 425 27.98 1.34 22.20
CA VAL A 425 28.88 1.14 23.33
C VAL A 425 30.21 0.62 22.81
N PHE A 426 31.28 1.22 23.24
CA PHE A 426 32.65 0.72 22.94
C PHE A 426 33.54 0.78 24.19
N THR A 427 34.59 0.01 24.19
CA THR A 427 35.56 -0.01 25.27
C THR A 427 36.76 0.85 24.94
N VAL A 428 37.11 1.74 25.86
CA VAL A 428 38.34 2.55 25.83
C VAL A 428 39.29 2.01 26.90
N THR A 429 40.59 1.95 26.58
CA THR A 429 41.63 1.46 27.47
C THR A 429 42.73 2.51 27.63
N THR A 430 43.70 2.25 28.54
CA THR A 430 44.90 3.08 28.74
C THR A 430 45.81 3.22 27.51
N ALA A 431 45.53 2.49 26.43
CA ALA A 431 46.21 2.67 25.14
C ALA A 431 45.79 3.96 24.42
N ASN A 432 44.58 4.49 24.73
CA ASN A 432 44.14 5.77 24.21
C ASN A 432 44.72 6.91 25.04
N PRO A 433 45.36 7.91 24.43
CA PRO A 433 46.02 9.01 25.18
C PRO A 433 45.05 9.91 25.93
N HIS A 434 43.76 9.92 25.56
CA HIS A 434 42.71 10.68 26.25
C HIS A 434 42.09 9.88 27.41
N PHE A 435 42.53 8.65 27.67
CA PHE A 435 41.93 7.80 28.69
C PHE A 435 42.09 8.36 30.10
N VAL A 436 40.94 8.61 30.77
CA VAL A 436 40.91 8.97 32.19
C VAL A 436 39.89 8.07 32.90
N SER A 437 40.25 7.55 34.06
CA SER A 437 39.39 6.68 34.86
C SER A 437 38.94 7.35 36.15
N PRO A 438 37.63 7.53 36.41
CA PRO A 438 37.17 8.03 37.69
C PRO A 438 37.41 7.07 38.86
N VAL A 439 37.67 5.79 38.59
CA VAL A 439 37.82 4.73 39.61
C VAL A 439 39.17 4.00 39.55
N GLY A 440 40.11 4.49 38.74
CA GLY A 440 41.43 3.84 38.59
C GLY A 440 41.39 2.51 37.81
N ALA A 441 40.34 2.25 37.05
CA ALA A 441 40.26 1.06 36.19
C ALA A 441 41.15 1.23 34.95
N GLY A 442 41.61 0.12 34.35
CA GLY A 442 42.38 0.12 33.11
C GLY A 442 41.56 0.23 31.82
N SER A 443 40.26 0.16 31.92
CA SER A 443 39.33 0.31 30.79
C SER A 443 37.93 0.72 31.22
N HIS A 444 37.19 1.36 30.33
CA HIS A 444 35.78 1.72 30.51
C HIS A 444 34.97 1.44 29.27
N ALA A 445 33.77 0.91 29.48
CA ALA A 445 32.72 0.92 28.45
C ALA A 445 32.05 2.29 28.44
N ILE A 446 31.91 2.90 27.26
CA ILE A 446 31.30 4.23 27.09
C ILE A 446 30.11 4.09 26.14
N ALA A 447 28.95 4.55 26.59
CA ALA A 447 27.79 4.79 25.72
C ALA A 447 27.94 6.16 25.06
N TYR A 448 27.93 6.18 23.71
CA TYR A 448 28.26 7.39 22.96
C TYR A 448 27.37 7.57 21.75
N ASN A 449 27.10 8.83 21.38
CA ASN A 449 26.41 9.23 20.18
C ASN A 449 27.34 10.06 19.29
N PHE A 450 27.51 9.62 18.04
CA PHE A 450 28.43 10.22 17.09
C PHE A 450 27.83 11.36 16.25
N ARG A 451 26.62 11.84 16.57
CA ARG A 451 25.96 12.90 15.78
C ARG A 451 26.82 14.17 15.69
N ASP A 452 27.46 14.57 16.78
CA ASP A 452 28.23 15.81 16.81
C ASP A 452 29.59 15.65 16.14
N ASP A 453 30.06 14.40 15.97
CA ASP A 453 31.31 14.05 15.29
C ASP A 453 31.12 13.78 13.80
N LEU A 454 30.10 12.97 13.43
CA LEU A 454 29.90 12.43 12.09
C LEU A 454 28.65 13.03 11.39
N GLY A 455 27.83 13.77 12.12
CA GLY A 455 26.51 14.17 11.67
C GLY A 455 25.48 13.04 11.76
N ASN A 456 24.30 13.29 11.21
CA ASN A 456 23.28 12.28 11.05
C ASN A 456 23.49 11.50 9.74
N PRO A 457 23.37 10.16 9.72
CA PRO A 457 23.47 9.39 8.49
C PRO A 457 22.45 9.83 7.45
N ALA A 458 22.89 9.97 6.21
CA ALA A 458 22.04 10.28 5.07
C ALA A 458 21.63 9.00 4.36
N SER A 459 20.35 8.83 4.09
CA SER A 459 19.81 7.71 3.33
C SER A 459 19.14 8.22 2.06
N ASP A 460 19.48 7.63 0.94
CA ASP A 460 18.88 7.90 -0.36
C ASP A 460 18.52 6.59 -1.08
N GLY A 461 17.64 6.68 -2.05
CA GLY A 461 17.28 5.49 -2.80
C GLY A 461 16.37 5.75 -3.99
N LEU A 462 16.08 4.66 -4.66
CA LEU A 462 15.34 4.58 -5.91
C LEU A 462 14.36 3.42 -5.84
N ALA A 463 13.16 3.63 -6.40
CA ALA A 463 12.24 2.57 -6.79
C ALA A 463 11.80 2.80 -8.24
N GLU A 464 11.94 1.79 -9.08
CA GLU A 464 11.51 1.80 -10.48
C GLU A 464 10.51 0.67 -10.71
N SER A 465 9.33 1.01 -11.19
CA SER A 465 8.29 0.06 -11.55
C SER A 465 8.01 0.09 -13.04
N PHE A 466 7.86 -1.07 -13.63
CA PHE A 466 7.47 -1.26 -15.02
C PHE A 466 6.30 -2.22 -15.11
N GLY A 467 5.42 -2.04 -16.07
CA GLY A 467 4.40 -3.01 -16.42
C GLY A 467 3.97 -2.86 -17.86
N ALA A 468 3.69 -3.98 -18.51
CA ALA A 468 3.16 -4.02 -19.86
C ALA A 468 2.15 -5.15 -20.00
N THR A 469 1.09 -4.90 -20.76
CA THR A 469 0.04 -5.87 -21.06
C THR A 469 -0.25 -5.87 -22.56
N LEU A 470 -0.43 -7.05 -23.12
CA LEU A 470 -0.99 -7.26 -24.45
C LEU A 470 -2.19 -8.17 -24.30
N GLY A 471 -3.37 -7.71 -24.68
CA GLY A 471 -4.60 -8.42 -24.51
C GLY A 471 -5.44 -8.48 -25.78
N ALA A 472 -6.31 -9.48 -25.82
CA ALA A 472 -7.30 -9.66 -26.88
C ALA A 472 -8.62 -10.09 -26.27
N THR A 473 -9.71 -9.53 -26.77
CA THR A 473 -11.07 -9.90 -26.43
C THR A 473 -11.80 -10.30 -27.71
N MET A 474 -12.42 -11.46 -27.71
CA MET A 474 -13.14 -12.01 -28.87
C MET A 474 -14.59 -12.33 -28.50
N THR A 475 -15.53 -11.76 -29.24
CA THR A 475 -16.95 -12.14 -29.13
C THR A 475 -17.22 -13.40 -29.93
N LEU A 476 -17.69 -14.45 -29.26
CA LEU A 476 -18.02 -15.76 -29.81
C LEU A 476 -19.54 -15.86 -30.05
N PRO A 477 -20.01 -16.86 -30.87
CA PRO A 477 -21.43 -17.17 -31.01
C PRO A 477 -22.11 -17.43 -29.66
N GLY A 478 -23.43 -17.16 -29.57
CA GLY A 478 -24.20 -17.40 -28.34
C GLY A 478 -23.92 -16.40 -27.21
N ARG A 479 -23.40 -15.21 -27.51
CA ARG A 479 -23.00 -14.16 -26.53
C ARG A 479 -21.88 -14.59 -25.58
N TRP A 480 -21.06 -15.56 -25.96
CA TRP A 480 -19.83 -15.91 -25.28
C TRP A 480 -18.74 -14.92 -25.64
N ARG A 481 -17.84 -14.70 -24.68
CA ARG A 481 -16.68 -13.85 -24.85
C ARG A 481 -15.43 -14.63 -24.42
N LEU A 482 -14.38 -14.51 -25.19
CA LEU A 482 -13.06 -15.04 -24.88
C LEU A 482 -12.12 -13.86 -24.62
N ASP A 483 -11.54 -13.81 -23.45
CA ASP A 483 -10.56 -12.81 -23.04
C ASP A 483 -9.21 -13.50 -22.79
N GLY A 484 -8.14 -12.97 -23.37
CA GLY A 484 -6.79 -13.47 -23.12
C GLY A 484 -5.81 -12.35 -23.00
N TYR A 485 -4.77 -12.51 -22.16
CA TYR A 485 -3.69 -11.55 -22.06
C TYR A 485 -2.36 -12.16 -21.66
N LEU A 486 -1.28 -11.48 -22.07
CA LEU A 486 0.08 -11.59 -21.54
C LEU A 486 0.39 -10.31 -20.80
N ALA A 487 0.81 -10.40 -19.55
CA ALA A 487 1.22 -9.27 -18.73
C ALA A 487 2.59 -9.53 -18.12
N HIS A 488 3.41 -8.47 -18.05
CA HIS A 488 4.71 -8.48 -17.37
C HIS A 488 4.78 -7.27 -16.45
N ALA A 489 5.21 -7.48 -15.20
CA ALA A 489 5.48 -6.42 -14.24
C ALA A 489 6.84 -6.66 -13.60
N ALA A 490 7.59 -5.57 -13.36
CA ALA A 490 8.88 -5.60 -12.70
C ALA A 490 8.99 -4.41 -11.74
N GLU A 491 9.66 -4.65 -10.62
CA GLU A 491 10.02 -3.62 -9.64
C GLU A 491 11.51 -3.77 -9.32
N HIS A 492 12.23 -2.65 -9.35
CA HIS A 492 13.61 -2.53 -8.89
C HIS A 492 13.67 -1.50 -7.77
N GLY A 493 14.28 -1.86 -6.65
CA GLY A 493 14.49 -0.93 -5.55
C GLY A 493 15.93 -0.96 -5.06
N GLU A 494 16.44 0.24 -4.77
CA GLU A 494 17.76 0.46 -4.21
C GLU A 494 17.65 1.43 -3.02
N GLY A 495 18.36 1.13 -1.94
CA GLY A 495 18.55 2.05 -0.83
C GLY A 495 20.01 2.07 -0.40
N ARG A 496 20.54 3.26 -0.14
CA ARG A 496 21.89 3.48 0.36
C ARG A 496 21.86 4.39 1.58
N THR A 497 22.64 4.03 2.59
CA THR A 497 22.89 4.87 3.77
C THR A 497 24.40 5.13 3.85
N THR A 498 24.78 6.38 4.06
CA THR A 498 26.17 6.84 4.17
C THR A 498 26.37 7.61 5.47
N GLY A 499 27.64 7.80 5.88
CA GLY A 499 27.96 8.42 7.16
C GLY A 499 27.71 7.50 8.36
N LEU A 500 27.73 6.19 8.12
CA LEU A 500 27.62 5.19 9.17
C LEU A 500 28.98 4.99 9.86
N LEU A 501 28.94 4.63 11.14
CA LEU A 501 30.11 4.25 11.90
C LEU A 501 30.62 2.88 11.44
N ASN A 502 31.94 2.73 11.20
CA ASN A 502 32.57 1.44 11.08
C ASN A 502 33.20 1.04 12.43
N SER A 503 32.65 0.00 13.04
CA SER A 503 33.01 -0.44 14.37
C SER A 503 34.45 -0.97 14.47
N THR A 504 34.99 -1.56 13.40
CA THR A 504 36.37 -2.03 13.35
C THR A 504 37.36 -0.86 13.26
N LEU A 505 37.03 0.12 12.42
CA LEU A 505 37.86 1.31 12.25
C LEU A 505 37.82 2.19 13.51
N LEU A 506 36.67 2.24 14.22
CA LEU A 506 36.58 2.89 15.52
C LEU A 506 37.52 2.24 16.55
N ARG A 507 37.59 0.92 16.62
CA ARG A 507 38.51 0.22 17.54
C ARG A 507 39.98 0.50 17.24
N GLU A 508 40.34 0.66 15.98
CA GLU A 508 41.69 1.07 15.53
C GLU A 508 41.96 2.51 15.97
N ALA A 509 41.02 3.45 15.69
CA ALA A 509 41.15 4.85 16.09
C ALA A 509 41.16 5.07 17.61
N LEU A 510 40.58 4.17 18.40
CA LEU A 510 40.65 4.18 19.86
C LEU A 510 42.00 3.63 20.39
N GLY A 511 42.84 3.04 19.55
CA GLY A 511 44.03 2.28 19.97
C GLY A 511 43.72 0.99 20.70
N ALA A 512 42.50 0.48 20.61
CA ALA A 512 42.06 -0.78 21.21
C ALA A 512 42.61 -2.02 20.45
N VAL A 513 43.02 -1.83 19.22
CA VAL A 513 43.77 -2.78 18.38
C VAL A 513 44.96 -2.04 17.73
N ALA A 514 45.98 -2.77 17.32
CA ALA A 514 47.09 -2.17 16.58
C ALA A 514 46.64 -1.62 15.22
N ASP A 515 47.35 -0.61 14.71
CA ASP A 515 47.12 -0.06 13.38
C ASP A 515 47.14 -1.18 12.33
N ASN A 516 46.15 -1.23 11.48
CA ASN A 516 46.02 -2.26 10.46
C ASN A 516 46.73 -1.81 9.17
N PRO A 517 47.78 -2.52 8.72
CA PRO A 517 48.52 -2.11 7.52
C PRO A 517 47.68 -2.17 6.22
N ALA A 518 46.50 -2.79 6.26
CA ALA A 518 45.59 -2.81 5.13
C ALA A 518 44.70 -1.54 5.06
N THR A 519 44.68 -0.69 6.09
CA THR A 519 44.04 0.60 6.08
C THR A 519 45.03 1.72 5.75
N SER A 520 44.55 2.87 5.33
CA SER A 520 45.38 4.06 5.13
C SER A 520 45.58 4.87 6.40
N PHE A 521 45.07 4.44 7.54
CA PHE A 521 45.05 5.14 8.83
C PHE A 521 46.22 4.68 9.71
N SER A 522 46.71 5.59 10.55
CA SER A 522 47.65 5.26 11.62
C SER A 522 47.48 6.22 12.80
N THR A 523 47.31 5.69 13.99
CA THR A 523 47.18 6.49 15.23
C THR A 523 48.37 7.44 15.44
N ALA A 524 49.58 7.08 15.03
CA ALA A 524 50.77 7.91 15.15
C ALA A 524 50.76 9.13 14.21
N ARG A 525 50.14 9.04 13.04
CA ARG A 525 50.05 10.11 12.04
C ARG A 525 48.80 10.93 12.19
N ASP A 526 47.64 10.24 12.33
CA ASP A 526 46.32 10.83 12.21
C ASP A 526 45.69 11.15 13.56
N GLY A 527 46.27 10.63 14.65
CA GLY A 527 45.79 10.82 16.01
C GLY A 527 44.76 9.74 16.44
N TYR A 528 44.20 9.96 17.62
CA TYR A 528 43.21 9.05 18.22
C TYR A 528 41.82 9.68 18.24
N PHE A 529 40.82 8.83 18.28
CA PHE A 529 39.45 9.26 18.61
C PHE A 529 39.38 9.65 20.10
N ASN A 530 38.89 10.84 20.41
CA ASN A 530 38.71 11.34 21.76
C ASN A 530 37.28 11.17 22.26
N PRO A 531 36.94 10.11 23.02
CA PRO A 531 35.56 9.84 23.48
C PRO A 531 35.19 10.60 24.77
N PHE A 532 36.11 11.38 25.33
CA PHE A 532 35.92 12.11 26.59
C PHE A 532 35.54 13.60 26.39
N ALA A 533 35.50 14.07 25.17
CA ALA A 533 35.15 15.46 24.86
C ALA A 533 33.63 15.70 24.87
N ASP A 534 33.24 16.97 25.01
CA ASP A 534 31.91 17.50 24.68
C ASP A 534 31.99 18.11 23.28
N GLY A 535 31.17 17.58 22.36
CA GLY A 535 31.21 17.96 20.96
C GLY A 535 32.34 17.23 20.18
N SER A 536 32.59 17.69 18.95
CA SER A 536 33.56 17.08 18.04
C SER A 536 34.96 17.66 18.29
N ASN A 537 35.80 16.90 18.99
CA ASN A 537 37.18 17.29 19.32
C ASN A 537 38.24 16.28 18.86
N SER A 538 37.88 15.41 17.96
CA SER A 538 38.81 14.46 17.31
C SER A 538 39.38 15.05 16.01
N PRO A 539 40.59 14.69 15.57
CA PRO A 539 41.09 15.10 14.27
C PRO A 539 40.16 14.71 13.12
N SER A 540 40.04 15.55 12.09
CA SER A 540 39.17 15.25 10.94
C SER A 540 39.52 13.95 10.23
N ALA A 541 40.84 13.61 10.14
CA ALA A 541 41.32 12.36 9.58
C ALA A 541 40.77 11.11 10.32
N VAL A 542 40.63 11.21 11.65
CA VAL A 542 40.02 10.17 12.49
C VAL A 542 38.53 10.06 12.20
N LEU A 543 37.83 11.20 12.15
CA LEU A 543 36.40 11.25 11.90
C LEU A 543 36.04 10.72 10.51
N ASP A 544 36.77 11.16 9.47
CA ASP A 544 36.62 10.66 8.10
C ASP A 544 36.86 9.14 8.01
N PHE A 545 37.83 8.62 8.80
CA PHE A 545 38.16 7.21 8.85
C PHE A 545 37.02 6.39 9.48
N ILE A 546 36.57 6.75 10.69
CA ILE A 546 35.56 5.98 11.41
C ILE A 546 34.16 6.16 10.80
N GLY A 547 33.85 7.33 10.20
CA GLY A 547 32.58 7.67 9.56
C GLY A 547 32.50 7.26 8.08
N SER A 548 33.50 6.53 7.55
CA SER A 548 33.50 6.05 6.16
C SER A 548 32.51 4.90 5.90
N GLY A 549 31.77 4.49 6.91
CA GLY A 549 30.80 3.41 6.85
C GLY A 549 29.61 3.70 5.92
N TRP A 550 29.11 2.65 5.30
CA TRP A 550 27.92 2.69 4.46
C TRP A 550 27.19 1.34 4.44
N ALA A 551 25.92 1.37 4.07
CA ALA A 551 25.11 0.20 3.78
C ALA A 551 24.33 0.41 2.49
N ARG A 552 24.16 -0.64 1.68
CA ARG A 552 23.39 -0.64 0.44
C ARG A 552 22.55 -1.90 0.36
N SER A 553 21.32 -1.75 -0.06
CA SER A 553 20.43 -2.87 -0.37
C SER A 553 19.77 -2.68 -1.72
N GLU A 554 19.67 -3.75 -2.48
CA GLU A 554 19.00 -3.80 -3.79
C GLU A 554 18.03 -4.97 -3.79
N PHE A 555 16.89 -4.79 -4.45
CA PHE A 555 15.98 -5.89 -4.77
C PHE A 555 15.40 -5.74 -6.18
N ASP A 556 15.13 -6.87 -6.81
CA ASP A 556 14.42 -6.98 -8.08
C ASP A 556 13.29 -7.98 -7.91
N THR A 557 12.09 -7.60 -8.32
CA THR A 557 10.94 -8.50 -8.40
C THR A 557 10.36 -8.48 -9.80
N ARG A 558 9.86 -9.62 -10.27
CA ARG A 558 9.23 -9.74 -11.59
C ARG A 558 8.05 -10.69 -11.50
N VAL A 559 7.00 -10.35 -12.22
CA VAL A 559 5.82 -11.19 -12.37
C VAL A 559 5.42 -11.22 -13.84
N THR A 560 5.36 -12.40 -14.43
CA THR A 560 4.87 -12.60 -15.80
C THR A 560 3.64 -13.49 -15.74
N THR A 561 2.54 -13.06 -16.36
CA THR A 561 1.25 -13.77 -16.33
C THR A 561 0.72 -13.98 -17.75
N VAL A 562 0.30 -15.20 -18.05
CA VAL A 562 -0.53 -15.55 -19.20
C VAL A 562 -1.90 -15.97 -18.65
N HIS A 563 -2.97 -15.44 -19.22
CA HIS A 563 -4.33 -15.66 -18.76
C HIS A 563 -5.27 -15.84 -19.95
N LEU A 564 -6.17 -16.81 -19.82
CA LEU A 564 -7.21 -17.06 -20.81
C LEU A 564 -8.51 -17.38 -20.07
N GLN A 565 -9.60 -16.71 -20.45
CA GLN A 565 -10.91 -16.87 -19.83
C GLN A 565 -12.00 -16.81 -20.88
N ALA A 566 -12.96 -17.71 -20.79
CA ALA A 566 -14.20 -17.65 -21.56
C ALA A 566 -15.39 -17.46 -20.62
N GLY A 567 -16.37 -16.64 -21.01
CA GLY A 567 -17.57 -16.41 -20.21
C GLY A 567 -18.79 -16.12 -21.07
N GLY A 568 -19.96 -16.55 -20.61
CA GLY A 568 -21.21 -16.34 -21.33
C GLY A 568 -22.40 -17.05 -20.69
N PRO A 569 -23.62 -16.92 -21.29
CA PRO A 569 -24.80 -17.65 -20.85
C PRO A 569 -24.68 -19.13 -21.25
N LEU A 570 -24.91 -20.04 -20.30
CA LEU A 570 -24.88 -21.48 -20.53
C LEU A 570 -26.27 -22.05 -20.85
N TRP A 571 -27.28 -21.74 -20.02
CA TRP A 571 -28.69 -22.10 -20.20
C TRP A 571 -29.59 -20.94 -19.77
N THR A 572 -30.80 -20.91 -20.31
CA THR A 572 -31.84 -19.99 -19.86
C THR A 572 -32.74 -20.74 -18.89
N LEU A 573 -32.73 -20.37 -17.61
CA LEU A 573 -33.63 -20.83 -16.57
C LEU A 573 -34.91 -19.93 -16.56
N PRO A 574 -35.99 -20.35 -15.89
CA PRO A 574 -37.18 -19.48 -15.76
C PRO A 574 -36.88 -18.10 -15.15
N ALA A 575 -35.90 -17.99 -14.27
CA ALA A 575 -35.48 -16.76 -13.60
C ALA A 575 -34.46 -15.92 -14.39
N GLY A 576 -34.00 -16.42 -15.54
CA GLY A 576 -32.98 -15.75 -16.37
C GLY A 576 -31.82 -16.67 -16.77
N PRO A 577 -30.79 -16.14 -17.45
CA PRO A 577 -29.69 -16.97 -17.93
C PRO A 577 -28.74 -17.39 -16.78
N LEU A 578 -28.49 -18.70 -16.68
CA LEU A 578 -27.35 -19.24 -15.97
C LEU A 578 -26.08 -18.81 -16.72
N ARG A 579 -25.20 -18.12 -16.06
CA ARG A 579 -23.94 -17.61 -16.62
C ARG A 579 -22.76 -18.40 -16.06
N LEU A 580 -21.80 -18.68 -16.91
CA LEU A 580 -20.55 -19.35 -16.53
C LEU A 580 -19.36 -18.57 -17.07
N ALA A 581 -18.34 -18.40 -16.25
CA ALA A 581 -16.99 -18.06 -16.68
C ALA A 581 -16.03 -19.16 -16.24
N ALA A 582 -15.07 -19.51 -17.09
CA ALA A 582 -14.02 -20.46 -16.77
C ALA A 582 -12.74 -20.07 -17.48
N GLY A 583 -11.59 -20.38 -16.89
CA GLY A 583 -10.33 -20.01 -17.46
C GLY A 583 -9.14 -20.73 -16.84
N ALA A 584 -7.99 -20.47 -17.44
CA ALA A 584 -6.69 -20.95 -17.00
C ALA A 584 -5.67 -19.84 -17.00
N GLY A 585 -4.67 -19.95 -16.14
CA GLY A 585 -3.59 -19.00 -16.04
C GLY A 585 -2.26 -19.67 -15.75
N PHE A 586 -1.20 -19.03 -16.19
CA PHE A 586 0.16 -19.36 -15.83
C PHE A 586 0.85 -18.08 -15.33
N ARG A 587 1.55 -18.18 -14.21
CA ARG A 587 2.29 -17.08 -13.62
C ARG A 587 3.69 -17.53 -13.23
N GLN A 588 4.68 -16.71 -13.55
CA GLN A 588 6.05 -16.86 -13.07
C GLN A 588 6.39 -15.66 -12.22
N GLU A 589 6.97 -15.88 -11.05
CA GLU A 589 7.45 -14.89 -10.10
C GLU A 589 8.94 -15.10 -9.86
N ASP A 590 9.69 -13.99 -9.87
CA ASP A 590 11.11 -13.97 -9.60
C ASP A 590 11.41 -12.90 -8.55
N PHE A 591 12.28 -13.21 -7.60
CA PHE A 591 12.78 -12.31 -6.58
C PHE A 591 14.30 -12.42 -6.47
N ARG A 592 14.97 -11.28 -6.38
CA ARG A 592 16.40 -11.19 -6.09
C ARG A 592 16.65 -10.06 -5.10
N ARG A 593 17.51 -10.29 -4.11
CA ARG A 593 17.94 -9.28 -3.16
C ARG A 593 19.43 -9.38 -2.93
N LYS A 594 20.11 -8.24 -2.78
CA LYS A 594 21.50 -8.12 -2.39
C LYS A 594 21.63 -7.04 -1.33
N ALA A 595 22.49 -7.24 -0.35
CA ALA A 595 22.82 -6.24 0.66
C ALA A 595 24.34 -6.24 0.91
N ASP A 596 24.96 -5.09 0.74
CA ASP A 596 26.39 -4.86 0.95
C ASP A 596 26.55 -3.83 2.07
N SER A 597 27.62 -3.91 2.86
CA SER A 597 27.87 -2.96 3.93
C SER A 597 29.35 -2.78 4.23
N PHE A 598 29.69 -1.64 4.80
CA PHE A 598 31.02 -1.32 5.35
C PHE A 598 30.87 -0.72 6.74
N THR A 599 30.16 -1.38 7.62
CA THR A 599 29.96 -0.98 9.02
C THR A 599 30.86 -1.76 9.99
N SER A 600 31.62 -2.71 9.46
CA SER A 600 32.64 -3.50 10.18
C SER A 600 33.67 -4.02 9.19
N GLY A 601 34.86 -4.40 9.74
CA GLY A 601 35.99 -4.86 8.92
C GLY A 601 36.75 -3.71 8.25
N ALA A 602 37.97 -4.05 7.74
CA ALA A 602 38.80 -3.12 6.98
C ALA A 602 38.44 -3.02 5.49
N ILE A 603 37.60 -3.93 5.03
CA ILE A 603 37.06 -3.99 3.65
C ILE A 603 35.55 -4.19 3.68
N PRO A 604 34.84 -3.71 2.67
CA PRO A 604 33.38 -3.92 2.58
C PRO A 604 32.98 -5.39 2.60
N ALA A 605 31.94 -5.70 3.34
CA ALA A 605 31.27 -6.99 3.33
C ALA A 605 30.27 -7.03 2.17
N MET A 606 30.53 -7.89 1.18
CA MET A 606 29.65 -8.10 0.04
C MET A 606 28.70 -9.26 0.34
N GLY A 607 27.40 -8.96 0.46
CA GLY A 607 26.39 -9.96 0.74
C GLY A 607 26.17 -10.92 -0.42
N ALA A 608 26.00 -12.20 -0.10
CA ALA A 608 25.53 -13.16 -1.11
C ALA A 608 24.11 -12.79 -1.57
N PRO A 609 23.82 -12.81 -2.89
CA PRO A 609 22.48 -12.51 -3.36
C PRO A 609 21.51 -13.62 -2.95
N GLY A 610 20.44 -13.24 -2.20
CA GLY A 610 19.26 -14.07 -2.05
C GLY A 610 18.45 -14.05 -3.33
N LYS A 611 17.96 -15.20 -3.78
CA LYS A 611 17.13 -15.32 -4.98
C LYS A 611 16.08 -16.41 -4.81
N GLY A 612 14.91 -16.19 -5.36
CA GLY A 612 13.84 -17.17 -5.44
C GLY A 612 13.09 -17.03 -6.76
N ALA A 613 12.53 -18.09 -7.24
CA ALA A 613 11.63 -18.11 -8.40
C ALA A 613 10.59 -19.18 -8.18
N ARG A 614 9.38 -18.96 -8.67
CA ARG A 614 8.30 -19.97 -8.69
C ARG A 614 7.44 -19.86 -9.93
N LYS A 615 6.82 -20.96 -10.30
CA LYS A 615 5.79 -21.01 -11.31
C LYS A 615 4.48 -21.44 -10.67
N VAL A 616 3.39 -20.88 -11.18
CA VAL A 616 2.04 -21.15 -10.69
C VAL A 616 1.14 -21.41 -11.88
N THR A 617 0.50 -22.57 -11.89
CA THR A 617 -0.55 -22.90 -12.87
C THR A 617 -1.89 -22.81 -12.18
N SER A 618 -2.88 -22.19 -12.81
CA SER A 618 -4.20 -22.00 -12.21
C SER A 618 -5.32 -22.40 -13.15
N LEU A 619 -6.38 -22.99 -12.57
CA LEU A 619 -7.69 -23.20 -13.19
C LEU A 619 -8.75 -22.54 -12.32
N PHE A 620 -9.69 -21.83 -12.92
CA PHE A 620 -10.71 -21.11 -12.19
C PHE A 620 -12.05 -21.08 -12.92
N SER A 621 -13.12 -20.99 -12.14
CA SER A 621 -14.47 -20.86 -12.70
C SER A 621 -15.37 -20.07 -11.76
N GLU A 622 -16.37 -19.40 -12.34
CA GLU A 622 -17.48 -18.74 -11.63
C GLU A 622 -18.79 -19.05 -12.36
N ALA A 623 -19.80 -19.44 -11.61
CA ALA A 623 -21.17 -19.65 -12.11
C ALA A 623 -22.15 -18.77 -11.35
N ARG A 624 -23.07 -18.13 -12.05
CA ARG A 624 -24.22 -17.41 -11.48
C ARG A 624 -25.51 -18.08 -11.91
N ILE A 625 -26.31 -18.47 -10.92
CA ILE A 625 -27.51 -19.27 -11.07
C ILE A 625 -28.68 -18.46 -10.55
N PRO A 626 -29.48 -17.79 -11.43
CA PRO A 626 -30.69 -17.13 -11.02
C PRO A 626 -31.76 -18.16 -10.65
N LEU A 627 -32.22 -18.12 -9.40
CA LEU A 627 -33.29 -18.99 -8.86
C LEU A 627 -34.64 -18.29 -8.94
N PHE A 628 -34.68 -16.96 -8.71
CA PHE A 628 -35.81 -16.06 -8.92
C PHE A 628 -35.30 -14.79 -9.62
N GLY A 629 -36.12 -14.16 -10.45
CA GLY A 629 -35.75 -12.97 -11.22
C GLY A 629 -36.96 -12.42 -11.99
N ALA A 630 -36.74 -11.40 -12.87
CA ALA A 630 -37.80 -10.61 -13.50
C ALA A 630 -38.96 -11.42 -14.13
N ASP A 631 -38.66 -12.56 -14.73
CA ASP A 631 -39.69 -13.39 -15.41
C ASP A 631 -40.25 -14.51 -14.49
N PHE A 632 -39.70 -14.68 -13.30
CA PHE A 632 -40.10 -15.71 -12.35
C PHE A 632 -39.92 -15.21 -10.92
N THR A 633 -40.90 -14.40 -10.44
CA THR A 633 -40.91 -13.79 -9.09
C THR A 633 -41.98 -14.38 -8.19
N ARG A 634 -41.76 -14.24 -6.86
CA ARG A 634 -42.78 -14.49 -5.83
C ARG A 634 -42.69 -13.41 -4.75
N PRO A 635 -43.77 -13.15 -3.98
CA PRO A 635 -43.68 -12.21 -2.86
C PRO A 635 -42.52 -12.58 -1.90
N GLY A 636 -41.63 -11.66 -1.63
CA GLY A 636 -40.42 -11.89 -0.82
C GLY A 636 -39.25 -12.53 -1.58
N LEU A 637 -39.40 -12.81 -2.88
CA LEU A 637 -38.38 -13.40 -3.76
C LEU A 637 -38.39 -12.71 -5.12
N GLU A 638 -38.18 -11.39 -5.17
CA GLU A 638 -38.11 -10.63 -6.41
C GLU A 638 -36.86 -11.03 -7.22
N ARG A 639 -35.76 -11.24 -6.50
CA ARG A 639 -34.53 -11.83 -7.05
C ARG A 639 -33.86 -12.72 -6.00
N LEU A 640 -33.44 -13.89 -6.42
CA LEU A 640 -32.58 -14.78 -5.66
C LEU A 640 -31.57 -15.39 -6.61
N GLU A 641 -30.29 -15.16 -6.35
CA GLU A 641 -29.19 -15.61 -7.19
C GLU A 641 -28.13 -16.28 -6.35
N LEU A 642 -27.64 -17.44 -6.78
CA LEU A 642 -26.50 -18.15 -6.20
C LEU A 642 -25.26 -17.90 -7.05
N SER A 643 -24.17 -17.50 -6.43
CA SER A 643 -22.85 -17.36 -7.03
C SER A 643 -21.92 -18.43 -6.47
N LEU A 644 -21.28 -19.17 -7.34
CA LEU A 644 -20.31 -20.23 -7.01
C LEU A 644 -19.01 -19.91 -7.75
N ALA A 645 -17.91 -19.83 -7.05
CA ALA A 645 -16.60 -19.68 -7.66
C ALA A 645 -15.60 -20.63 -7.01
N ALA A 646 -14.64 -21.10 -7.79
CA ALA A 646 -13.54 -21.90 -7.29
C ALA A 646 -12.29 -21.65 -8.14
N ARG A 647 -11.15 -21.65 -7.47
CA ARG A 647 -9.84 -21.55 -8.09
C ARG A 647 -8.91 -22.60 -7.52
N PHE A 648 -8.31 -23.35 -8.40
CA PHE A 648 -7.23 -24.28 -8.10
C PHE A 648 -5.91 -23.66 -8.58
N GLU A 649 -4.89 -23.65 -7.74
CA GLU A 649 -3.54 -23.23 -8.10
C GLU A 649 -2.54 -24.30 -7.69
N ASP A 650 -1.59 -24.60 -8.59
CA ASP A 650 -0.48 -25.52 -8.40
C ASP A 650 0.83 -24.71 -8.44
N TYR A 651 1.47 -24.62 -7.29
CA TYR A 651 2.73 -23.92 -7.06
C TYR A 651 3.90 -24.91 -7.10
N GLU A 652 4.98 -24.55 -7.77
CA GLU A 652 6.18 -25.38 -7.88
C GLU A 652 6.87 -25.61 -6.51
N ASP A 653 6.74 -24.68 -5.55
CA ASP A 653 7.43 -24.66 -4.28
C ASP A 653 6.59 -25.03 -3.05
N ILE A 654 5.30 -24.70 -3.03
CA ILE A 654 4.42 -24.88 -1.86
C ILE A 654 3.25 -25.83 -2.10
N GLY A 655 3.19 -26.48 -3.28
CA GLY A 655 2.14 -27.45 -3.63
C GLY A 655 0.83 -26.81 -4.07
N GLN A 656 -0.28 -27.48 -3.81
CA GLN A 656 -1.59 -27.18 -4.37
C GLN A 656 -2.50 -26.47 -3.39
N THR A 657 -3.27 -25.50 -3.89
CA THR A 657 -4.28 -24.78 -3.12
C THR A 657 -5.63 -24.80 -3.85
N LEU A 658 -6.71 -24.87 -3.10
CA LEU A 658 -8.08 -24.73 -3.60
C LEU A 658 -8.81 -23.66 -2.82
N SER A 659 -9.30 -22.63 -3.49
CA SER A 659 -10.05 -21.52 -2.91
C SER A 659 -11.49 -21.53 -3.40
N PRO A 660 -12.46 -22.06 -2.64
CA PRO A 660 -13.88 -21.97 -2.95
C PRO A 660 -14.47 -20.65 -2.48
N LYS A 661 -15.51 -20.17 -3.16
CA LYS A 661 -16.35 -19.04 -2.75
C LYS A 661 -17.81 -19.30 -3.07
N LEU A 662 -18.68 -19.06 -2.10
CA LEU A 662 -20.12 -19.18 -2.19
C LEU A 662 -20.74 -17.80 -1.93
N GLY A 663 -21.67 -17.35 -2.77
CA GLY A 663 -22.39 -16.10 -2.59
C GLY A 663 -23.88 -16.30 -2.82
N LEU A 664 -24.67 -15.66 -1.98
CA LEU A 664 -26.12 -15.56 -2.15
C LEU A 664 -26.49 -14.09 -2.25
N LEU A 665 -27.28 -13.75 -3.24
CA LEU A 665 -27.85 -12.43 -3.46
C LEU A 665 -29.37 -12.57 -3.44
N TRP A 666 -30.04 -11.86 -2.52
CA TRP A 666 -31.47 -11.95 -2.30
C TRP A 666 -32.12 -10.56 -2.25
N GLU A 667 -33.04 -10.31 -3.15
CA GLU A 667 -33.90 -9.14 -3.14
C GLU A 667 -35.31 -9.57 -2.74
N PRO A 668 -35.66 -9.45 -1.45
CA PRO A 668 -37.07 -9.71 -1.04
C PRO A 668 -38.05 -8.70 -1.59
N ARG A 669 -37.56 -7.49 -1.84
CA ARG A 669 -38.26 -6.35 -2.46
C ARG A 669 -37.24 -5.53 -3.26
N SER A 670 -37.68 -4.76 -4.22
CA SER A 670 -36.84 -3.93 -5.10
C SER A 670 -36.03 -2.85 -4.38
N ASP A 671 -36.38 -2.51 -3.15
CA ASP A 671 -35.68 -1.53 -2.32
C ASP A 671 -34.68 -2.15 -1.32
N VAL A 672 -34.64 -3.48 -1.18
CA VAL A 672 -33.76 -4.19 -0.23
C VAL A 672 -32.99 -5.28 -0.94
N LEU A 673 -31.66 -5.25 -0.80
CA LEU A 673 -30.77 -6.29 -1.27
C LEU A 673 -29.99 -6.87 -0.09
N VAL A 674 -30.05 -8.17 0.10
CA VAL A 674 -29.27 -8.92 1.11
C VAL A 674 -28.22 -9.76 0.42
N ARG A 675 -27.01 -9.77 0.96
CA ARG A 675 -25.87 -10.54 0.47
C ARG A 675 -25.29 -11.40 1.57
N VAL A 676 -24.97 -12.65 1.26
CA VAL A 676 -24.24 -13.55 2.15
C VAL A 676 -23.09 -14.17 1.38
N ASN A 677 -21.88 -14.12 1.91
CA ASN A 677 -20.75 -14.79 1.31
C ASN A 677 -19.98 -15.63 2.31
N TYR A 678 -19.47 -16.72 1.84
CA TYR A 678 -18.40 -17.52 2.42
C TYR A 678 -17.29 -17.68 1.39
N GLY A 679 -16.05 -17.51 1.80
CA GLY A 679 -14.90 -17.71 0.91
C GLY A 679 -13.67 -18.15 1.70
N GLU A 680 -12.86 -18.97 1.06
CA GLU A 680 -11.51 -19.30 1.52
C GLU A 680 -10.50 -18.56 0.66
N SER A 681 -9.52 -17.98 1.31
CA SER A 681 -8.45 -17.21 0.69
C SER A 681 -7.13 -17.63 1.30
N PHE A 682 -6.04 -17.38 0.60
CA PHE A 682 -4.71 -17.71 1.09
C PHE A 682 -3.68 -16.65 0.66
N ARG A 683 -2.56 -16.63 1.40
CA ARG A 683 -1.34 -15.94 0.99
C ARG A 683 -0.23 -16.98 0.82
N ALA A 684 0.45 -16.93 -0.33
CA ALA A 684 1.65 -17.72 -0.53
C ALA A 684 2.81 -17.09 0.26
N PRO A 685 3.69 -17.89 0.90
CA PRO A 685 4.90 -17.35 1.48
C PRO A 685 5.69 -16.53 0.46
N ALA A 686 6.24 -15.39 0.86
CA ALA A 686 7.10 -14.60 -0.02
C ALA A 686 8.34 -15.41 -0.42
N LEU A 687 8.85 -15.21 -1.63
CA LEU A 687 10.04 -15.94 -2.11
C LEU A 687 11.25 -15.74 -1.21
N ARG A 688 11.35 -14.59 -0.55
CA ARG A 688 12.36 -14.34 0.47
C ARG A 688 12.15 -15.17 1.74
N GLU A 689 10.90 -15.30 2.19
CA GLU A 689 10.56 -16.05 3.41
C GLU A 689 10.96 -17.54 3.29
N ILE A 690 10.93 -18.07 2.05
CA ILE A 690 11.38 -19.43 1.73
C ILE A 690 12.90 -19.50 1.52
N ASN A 691 13.47 -18.56 0.73
CA ASN A 691 14.77 -18.71 0.09
C ASN A 691 15.88 -17.80 0.66
N ASP A 692 15.62 -16.98 1.73
CA ASP A 692 16.69 -16.15 2.32
C ASP A 692 17.83 -17.05 2.83
N ALA A 693 19.07 -16.67 2.55
CA ALA A 693 20.21 -17.49 2.90
C ALA A 693 20.28 -17.74 4.42
N PRO A 694 20.51 -18.97 4.88
CA PRO A 694 20.72 -19.26 6.29
C PRO A 694 21.86 -18.42 6.86
N ARG A 695 21.62 -17.80 7.99
CA ARG A 695 22.61 -17.02 8.75
C ARG A 695 22.52 -17.40 10.21
N ALA A 696 23.67 -17.34 10.90
CA ALA A 696 23.69 -17.58 12.32
C ALA A 696 24.58 -16.54 13.02
N GLY A 697 24.32 -16.30 14.30
CA GLY A 697 25.15 -15.39 15.09
C GLY A 697 24.98 -15.62 16.58
N PRO A 698 26.07 -15.45 17.36
CA PRO A 698 26.00 -15.56 18.81
C PRO A 698 25.30 -14.37 19.44
N SER A 699 24.55 -14.61 20.49
CA SER A 699 23.99 -13.60 21.38
C SER A 699 23.91 -14.13 22.80
N ILE A 700 24.13 -13.24 23.75
CA ILE A 700 23.94 -13.56 25.17
C ILE A 700 22.50 -13.20 25.53
N LEU A 701 21.69 -14.21 25.86
CA LEU A 701 20.27 -14.04 26.15
C LEU A 701 19.97 -14.35 27.63
N PRO A 702 19.04 -13.59 28.25
CA PRO A 702 18.63 -13.82 29.63
C PRO A 702 17.78 -15.09 29.76
N ARG A 703 18.01 -15.87 30.82
CA ARG A 703 17.20 -17.01 31.26
C ARG A 703 16.98 -16.91 32.77
N GLY A 704 15.94 -16.21 33.16
CA GLY A 704 15.77 -15.82 34.57
C GLY A 704 16.92 -14.89 35.00
N ALA A 705 17.61 -15.25 36.09
CA ALA A 705 18.79 -14.51 36.56
C ALA A 705 20.09 -14.88 35.83
N ALA A 706 20.08 -15.90 34.98
CA ALA A 706 21.27 -16.37 34.26
C ALA A 706 21.35 -15.75 32.85
N GLN A 707 22.58 -15.60 32.35
CA GLN A 707 22.89 -15.22 30.98
C GLN A 707 23.40 -16.44 30.23
N VAL A 708 22.82 -16.75 29.09
CA VAL A 708 23.17 -17.92 28.27
C VAL A 708 23.70 -17.47 26.92
N LEU A 709 24.94 -17.86 26.59
CA LEU A 709 25.45 -17.70 25.24
C LEU A 709 24.65 -18.62 24.32
N SER A 710 23.90 -18.01 23.40
CA SER A 710 22.99 -18.70 22.49
C SER A 710 23.40 -18.48 21.05
N MET A 711 23.20 -19.47 20.20
CA MET A 711 23.32 -19.30 18.74
C MET A 711 21.95 -19.05 18.16
N ILE A 712 21.79 -17.92 17.47
CA ILE A 712 20.52 -17.53 16.84
C ILE A 712 20.60 -17.85 15.35
N LEU A 713 19.62 -18.62 14.85
CA LEU A 713 19.49 -18.97 13.45
C LEU A 713 18.51 -18.01 12.77
N TYR A 714 18.92 -17.38 11.68
CA TYR A 714 18.11 -16.52 10.83
C TYR A 714 18.10 -17.07 9.40
N GLY A 715 17.15 -16.62 8.58
CA GLY A 715 17.09 -16.95 7.18
C GLY A 715 15.69 -17.37 6.75
N GLY A 716 15.57 -17.85 5.52
CA GLY A 716 14.35 -18.43 4.99
C GLY A 716 14.06 -19.81 5.57
N ASN A 717 12.83 -20.25 5.36
CA ASN A 717 12.40 -21.60 5.74
C ASN A 717 11.69 -22.25 4.55
N PRO A 718 12.28 -23.28 3.93
CA PRO A 718 11.68 -23.98 2.79
C PRO A 718 10.45 -24.80 3.14
N ASP A 719 10.21 -25.06 4.44
CA ASP A 719 9.08 -25.86 4.93
C ASP A 719 7.83 -24.99 5.22
N LEU A 720 7.82 -23.72 4.78
CA LEU A 720 6.67 -22.84 4.97
C LEU A 720 5.47 -23.29 4.12
N GLU A 721 4.33 -23.32 4.78
CA GLU A 721 3.02 -23.58 4.17
C GLU A 721 2.29 -22.26 3.83
N PRO A 722 1.28 -22.29 2.95
CA PRO A 722 0.41 -21.13 2.74
C PRO A 722 -0.28 -20.68 4.02
N GLU A 723 -0.42 -19.38 4.17
CA GLU A 723 -1.32 -18.79 5.17
C GLU A 723 -2.76 -18.92 4.67
N GLU A 724 -3.70 -19.30 5.52
CA GLU A 724 -5.09 -19.59 5.14
C GLU A 724 -6.07 -18.67 5.84
N ALA A 725 -7.06 -18.19 5.12
CA ALA A 725 -8.12 -17.33 5.67
C ALA A 725 -9.50 -17.82 5.32
N ARG A 726 -10.41 -17.82 6.30
CA ARG A 726 -11.84 -18.07 6.13
C ARG A 726 -12.60 -16.79 6.40
N THR A 727 -13.36 -16.35 5.39
CA THR A 727 -14.11 -15.09 5.44
C THR A 727 -15.59 -15.36 5.34
N TRP A 728 -16.36 -14.77 6.26
CA TRP A 728 -17.80 -14.65 6.21
C TRP A 728 -18.19 -13.19 6.08
N THR A 729 -19.11 -12.89 5.16
CA THR A 729 -19.71 -11.56 5.05
C THR A 729 -21.24 -11.66 4.95
N LEU A 730 -21.91 -10.75 5.64
CA LEU A 730 -23.37 -10.57 5.61
C LEU A 730 -23.63 -9.09 5.35
N GLY A 731 -24.25 -8.75 4.23
CA GLY A 731 -24.53 -7.38 3.84
C GLY A 731 -26.00 -7.14 3.58
N ALA A 732 -26.44 -5.90 3.81
CA ALA A 732 -27.75 -5.43 3.41
C ALA A 732 -27.66 -4.02 2.82
N ASP A 733 -28.25 -3.83 1.64
CA ASP A 733 -28.45 -2.50 1.04
C ASP A 733 -29.92 -2.16 1.09
N TRP A 734 -30.22 -0.93 1.48
CA TRP A 734 -31.58 -0.42 1.51
C TRP A 734 -31.70 0.92 0.78
N ARG A 735 -32.69 1.00 -0.13
CA ARG A 735 -33.01 2.19 -0.93
C ARG A 735 -34.48 2.58 -0.66
N PRO A 736 -34.76 3.20 0.51
CA PRO A 736 -36.12 3.43 0.96
C PRO A 736 -36.96 4.28 0.00
N ALA A 737 -38.14 3.80 -0.38
CA ALA A 737 -39.03 4.49 -1.31
C ALA A 737 -39.52 5.85 -0.76
N PHE A 738 -39.56 6.03 0.56
CA PHE A 738 -39.97 7.27 1.21
C PHE A 738 -38.90 8.39 1.14
N ALA A 739 -37.65 8.04 0.84
CA ALA A 739 -36.52 8.97 0.69
C ALA A 739 -35.79 8.67 -0.63
N PRO A 740 -36.32 9.10 -1.78
CA PRO A 740 -35.70 8.83 -3.07
C PRO A 740 -34.27 9.37 -3.11
N GLY A 741 -33.32 8.51 -3.52
CA GLY A 741 -31.89 8.83 -3.54
C GLY A 741 -31.10 8.36 -2.31
N LEU A 742 -31.74 8.16 -1.15
CA LEU A 742 -31.06 7.59 0.01
C LEU A 742 -30.63 6.15 -0.26
N ARG A 743 -29.35 5.87 -0.03
CA ARG A 743 -28.77 4.52 -0.12
C ARG A 743 -28.07 4.23 1.19
N LEU A 744 -28.42 3.14 1.83
CA LEU A 744 -27.80 2.66 3.05
C LEU A 744 -27.22 1.28 2.79
N SER A 745 -25.98 1.04 3.22
CA SER A 745 -25.35 -0.28 3.15
C SER A 745 -24.69 -0.59 4.48
N ALA A 746 -24.91 -1.79 4.98
CA ALA A 746 -24.23 -2.33 6.15
C ALA A 746 -23.69 -3.72 5.82
N ASN A 747 -22.39 -3.96 6.07
CA ASN A 747 -21.73 -5.21 5.76
C ASN A 747 -20.96 -5.69 6.98
N GLY A 748 -21.49 -6.69 7.68
CA GLY A 748 -20.78 -7.41 8.73
C GLY A 748 -19.79 -8.39 8.14
N PHE A 749 -18.61 -8.51 8.74
CA PHE A 749 -17.58 -9.43 8.29
C PHE A 749 -16.86 -10.09 9.46
N ARG A 750 -16.35 -11.30 9.20
CA ARG A 750 -15.42 -12.01 10.07
C ARG A 750 -14.38 -12.73 9.23
N ILE A 751 -13.10 -12.46 9.50
CA ILE A 751 -11.96 -13.10 8.87
C ILE A 751 -11.16 -13.81 9.94
N ALA A 752 -10.98 -15.12 9.80
CA ALA A 752 -10.04 -15.90 10.59
C ALA A 752 -8.85 -16.25 9.69
N PHE A 753 -7.70 -15.70 10.01
CA PHE A 753 -6.46 -15.83 9.23
C PHE A 753 -5.47 -16.66 10.05
N ASP A 754 -5.31 -17.90 9.66
CA ASP A 754 -4.54 -18.94 10.31
C ASP A 754 -3.17 -19.14 9.64
N ASN A 755 -2.26 -19.82 10.30
CA ASN A 755 -0.91 -20.15 9.81
C ASN A 755 -0.09 -18.95 9.34
N ARG A 756 -0.31 -17.77 9.94
CA ARG A 756 0.44 -16.59 9.55
C ARG A 756 1.94 -16.78 9.77
N ILE A 757 2.70 -16.33 8.78
CA ILE A 757 4.15 -16.39 8.79
C ILE A 757 4.68 -15.23 9.61
N GLY A 758 5.52 -15.54 10.60
CA GLY A 758 6.19 -14.60 11.48
C GLY A 758 7.53 -15.12 11.95
N GLN A 759 8.19 -14.34 12.78
CA GLN A 759 9.46 -14.69 13.42
C GLN A 759 9.35 -14.55 14.95
N PRO A 760 8.50 -15.35 15.62
CA PRO A 760 8.12 -15.13 17.02
C PRO A 760 9.32 -15.14 17.99
N ALA A 761 10.34 -15.95 17.75
CA ALA A 761 11.55 -15.95 18.56
C ALA A 761 12.42 -14.71 18.32
N SER A 762 12.48 -14.17 17.08
CA SER A 762 13.17 -12.93 16.75
C SER A 762 12.47 -11.71 17.36
N GLU A 763 11.16 -11.66 17.24
CA GLU A 763 10.31 -10.57 17.75
C GLU A 763 10.34 -10.46 19.27
N ASN A 764 10.58 -11.58 19.97
CA ASN A 764 10.60 -11.68 21.42
C ASN A 764 11.94 -12.20 21.95
N ILE A 765 13.05 -11.84 21.32
CA ILE A 765 14.37 -12.44 21.54
C ILE A 765 14.84 -12.35 22.99
N LEU A 766 14.55 -11.27 23.71
CA LEU A 766 14.96 -11.07 25.10
C LEU A 766 14.20 -11.95 26.10
N THR A 767 13.06 -12.50 25.72
CA THR A 767 12.30 -13.44 26.55
C THR A 767 12.33 -14.86 26.00
N ALA A 768 12.98 -15.08 24.87
CA ALA A 768 12.93 -16.35 24.13
C ALA A 768 13.28 -17.57 24.99
N LEU A 769 14.32 -17.49 25.81
CA LEU A 769 14.76 -18.64 26.64
C LEU A 769 13.87 -18.94 27.86
N SER A 770 12.91 -18.07 28.18
CA SER A 770 12.06 -18.21 29.39
C SER A 770 10.57 -18.22 29.08
N ASP A 771 10.15 -17.83 27.86
CA ASP A 771 8.75 -17.85 27.44
C ASP A 771 8.33 -19.26 27.02
N PRO A 772 7.41 -19.94 27.75
CA PRO A 772 6.93 -21.26 27.36
C PRO A 772 6.28 -21.32 25.98
N ALA A 773 5.72 -20.20 25.50
CA ALA A 773 5.11 -20.12 24.19
C ALA A 773 6.15 -20.21 23.04
N LEU A 774 7.42 -19.92 23.32
CA LEU A 774 8.52 -20.00 22.37
C LEU A 774 9.37 -21.29 22.52
N ALA A 775 9.01 -22.19 23.44
CA ALA A 775 9.80 -23.40 23.73
C ALA A 775 10.06 -24.28 22.49
N ALA A 776 9.13 -24.28 21.52
CA ALA A 776 9.30 -25.05 20.28
C ALA A 776 10.45 -24.53 19.38
N PHE A 777 10.89 -23.28 19.58
CA PHE A 777 11.95 -22.63 18.81
C PHE A 777 13.28 -22.61 19.55
N ILE A 778 13.32 -23.19 20.76
CA ILE A 778 14.50 -23.15 21.63
C ILE A 778 14.97 -24.57 21.87
N ARG A 779 16.24 -24.83 21.53
CA ARG A 779 16.92 -26.07 21.89
C ARG A 779 18.04 -25.76 22.89
N PHE A 780 17.87 -26.15 24.14
CA PHE A 780 18.98 -26.13 25.11
C PHE A 780 19.93 -27.25 24.80
N ILE A 781 21.21 -26.93 24.79
CA ILE A 781 22.30 -27.83 24.42
C ILE A 781 23.35 -27.92 25.54
N ASP A 782 24.05 -29.05 25.62
CA ASP A 782 25.21 -29.27 26.49
C ASP A 782 26.38 -29.82 25.68
N PRO A 783 27.04 -29.01 24.85
CA PRO A 783 28.10 -29.46 23.99
C PRO A 783 29.42 -29.85 24.75
N VAL A 784 29.48 -29.62 26.06
CA VAL A 784 30.55 -30.09 26.91
C VAL A 784 30.43 -31.61 27.14
N ASN A 785 29.21 -32.05 27.55
CA ASN A 785 28.98 -33.45 27.92
C ASN A 785 28.31 -34.24 26.78
N ASN A 786 27.69 -33.60 25.80
CA ASN A 786 26.99 -34.24 24.69
C ASN A 786 27.75 -34.01 23.36
N ALA A 787 28.27 -35.11 22.80
CA ALA A 787 29.01 -35.05 21.52
C ALA A 787 28.15 -34.68 20.34
N VAL A 788 26.82 -35.00 20.34
CA VAL A 788 25.88 -34.64 19.28
C VAL A 788 25.63 -33.13 19.30
N ASP A 789 25.36 -32.56 20.47
CA ASP A 789 25.16 -31.10 20.60
C ASP A 789 26.43 -30.33 20.19
N ARG A 790 27.61 -30.87 20.49
CA ARG A 790 28.87 -30.28 20.05
C ARG A 790 29.04 -30.32 18.53
N ALA A 791 28.73 -31.46 17.91
CA ALA A 791 28.83 -31.59 16.47
C ALA A 791 27.81 -30.67 15.73
N ASP A 792 26.60 -30.61 16.23
CA ASP A 792 25.55 -29.72 15.67
C ASP A 792 25.97 -28.25 15.77
N MET A 793 26.47 -27.82 16.95
CA MET A 793 26.97 -26.46 17.14
C MET A 793 28.16 -26.15 16.23
N GLN A 794 29.09 -27.10 16.09
CA GLN A 794 30.24 -26.93 15.20
C GLN A 794 29.78 -26.80 13.74
N ALA A 795 28.80 -27.58 13.30
CA ALA A 795 28.25 -27.50 11.97
C ALA A 795 27.62 -26.11 11.68
N ILE A 796 26.97 -25.48 12.69
CA ILE A 796 26.46 -24.11 12.57
C ILE A 796 27.61 -23.09 12.52
N LEU A 797 28.63 -23.26 13.33
CA LEU A 797 29.83 -22.40 13.33
C LEU A 797 30.59 -22.47 11.99
N ASP A 798 30.61 -23.62 11.35
CA ASP A 798 31.27 -23.85 10.07
C ASP A 798 30.52 -23.24 8.87
N LEU A 799 29.24 -22.78 9.03
CA LEU A 799 28.52 -22.10 7.97
C LEU A 799 29.25 -20.81 7.56
N PRO A 800 29.44 -20.56 6.25
CA PRO A 800 30.10 -19.34 5.77
C PRO A 800 29.41 -18.04 6.22
N THR A 801 28.12 -18.14 6.54
CA THR A 801 27.22 -17.04 6.91
C THR A 801 27.08 -16.87 8.42
N THR A 802 27.82 -17.64 9.24
CA THR A 802 27.86 -17.48 10.70
C THR A 802 28.76 -16.30 11.06
N SER A 803 28.18 -15.29 11.68
CA SER A 803 28.91 -14.13 12.20
C SER A 803 29.67 -14.50 13.48
N LEU A 804 30.82 -13.85 13.70
CA LEU A 804 31.64 -14.04 14.94
C LEU A 804 31.94 -15.51 15.26
N ARG A 805 32.06 -16.37 14.25
CA ARG A 805 32.21 -17.83 14.38
C ARG A 805 33.44 -18.24 15.17
N ASP A 806 34.53 -17.46 15.12
CA ASP A 806 35.78 -17.72 15.79
C ASP A 806 35.87 -17.06 17.19
N MET A 807 34.80 -16.39 17.65
CA MET A 807 34.80 -15.68 18.93
C MET A 807 34.66 -16.62 20.13
N PHE A 808 33.83 -17.66 19.98
CA PHE A 808 33.53 -18.62 21.05
C PHE A 808 33.62 -20.06 20.52
N PRO A 809 34.22 -21.00 21.29
CA PRO A 809 34.24 -22.42 20.90
C PRO A 809 32.82 -23.02 21.00
N ALA A 810 32.56 -24.10 20.26
CA ALA A 810 31.27 -24.78 20.27
C ALA A 810 30.78 -25.16 21.68
N THR A 811 31.71 -25.45 22.58
CA THR A 811 31.45 -25.84 23.98
C THR A 811 30.99 -24.68 24.87
N ALA A 812 31.04 -23.44 24.41
CA ALA A 812 30.60 -22.27 25.18
C ALA A 812 29.09 -21.99 25.09
N TYR A 813 28.40 -22.56 24.10
CA TYR A 813 26.99 -22.32 23.83
C TYR A 813 26.08 -23.19 24.70
N GLY A 814 25.02 -22.61 25.24
CA GLY A 814 24.00 -23.30 26.06
C GLY A 814 22.65 -23.43 25.40
N ALA A 815 22.41 -22.74 24.27
CA ALA A 815 21.14 -22.83 23.53
C ALA A 815 21.31 -22.52 22.05
N ILE A 816 20.40 -23.08 21.23
CA ILE A 816 20.14 -22.71 19.85
C ILE A 816 18.72 -22.14 19.79
N VAL A 817 18.59 -20.95 19.22
CA VAL A 817 17.32 -20.24 19.02
C VAL A 817 17.00 -20.21 17.53
N ASP A 818 15.92 -20.84 17.11
CA ASP A 818 15.43 -20.76 15.73
C ASP A 818 14.56 -19.51 15.57
N ALA A 819 15.13 -18.48 14.97
CA ALA A 819 14.50 -17.20 14.68
C ALA A 819 14.15 -17.04 13.18
N ARG A 820 14.09 -18.15 12.43
CA ARG A 820 13.64 -18.18 11.04
C ARG A 820 12.13 -17.95 10.94
N TYR A 821 11.64 -17.76 9.73
CA TYR A 821 10.22 -17.67 9.44
C TYR A 821 9.50 -18.99 9.73
N VAL A 822 8.30 -18.91 10.33
CA VAL A 822 7.49 -20.07 10.71
C VAL A 822 5.99 -19.77 10.60
N ASN A 823 5.18 -20.79 10.28
CA ASN A 823 3.72 -20.73 10.25
C ASN A 823 3.13 -20.99 11.66
N THR A 824 2.93 -19.96 12.43
CA THR A 824 2.46 -20.13 13.81
C THR A 824 1.37 -19.17 14.24
N ALA A 825 1.33 -17.97 13.64
CA ALA A 825 0.44 -16.92 14.11
C ALA A 825 -1.00 -17.11 13.62
N ARG A 826 -1.93 -16.54 14.36
CA ARG A 826 -3.34 -16.45 13.98
C ARG A 826 -3.84 -15.04 14.26
N VAL A 827 -4.64 -14.50 13.33
CA VAL A 827 -5.34 -13.22 13.51
C VAL A 827 -6.83 -13.43 13.24
N ILE A 828 -7.67 -12.89 14.11
CA ILE A 828 -9.12 -12.82 13.88
C ILE A 828 -9.52 -11.35 13.87
N THR A 829 -10.09 -10.88 12.76
CA THR A 829 -10.73 -9.57 12.67
C THR A 829 -12.22 -9.72 12.38
N GLN A 830 -13.04 -8.91 13.06
CA GLN A 830 -14.49 -8.92 12.93
C GLN A 830 -15.04 -7.52 13.13
N GLY A 831 -16.07 -7.16 12.36
CA GLY A 831 -16.64 -5.84 12.44
C GLY A 831 -17.76 -5.60 11.42
N VAL A 832 -18.14 -4.33 11.27
CA VAL A 832 -19.19 -3.87 10.35
C VAL A 832 -18.68 -2.65 9.60
N ASP A 833 -18.78 -2.69 8.27
CA ASP A 833 -18.63 -1.54 7.40
C ASP A 833 -20.02 -0.96 7.12
N PHE A 834 -20.19 0.34 7.34
CA PHE A 834 -21.42 1.07 7.08
C PHE A 834 -21.19 2.19 6.09
N THR A 835 -22.03 2.29 5.05
CA THR A 835 -22.05 3.42 4.12
C THR A 835 -23.45 3.98 3.99
N ALA A 836 -23.54 5.31 3.91
CA ALA A 836 -24.75 6.02 3.58
C ALA A 836 -24.44 7.07 2.50
N ALA A 837 -25.32 7.22 1.52
CA ALA A 837 -25.25 8.26 0.51
C ALA A 837 -26.64 8.83 0.28
N PHE A 838 -26.76 10.15 0.24
CA PHE A 838 -28.01 10.86 0.06
C PHE A 838 -27.83 12.08 -0.83
N PRO A 839 -27.97 11.94 -2.15
CA PRO A 839 -28.10 13.08 -3.03
C PRO A 839 -29.48 13.74 -2.86
N PHE A 840 -29.52 15.07 -2.69
CA PHE A 840 -30.71 15.84 -2.53
C PHE A 840 -30.54 17.25 -3.13
N ALA A 841 -31.64 17.95 -3.36
CA ALA A 841 -31.64 19.34 -3.83
C ALA A 841 -32.01 20.30 -2.69
N LEU A 842 -31.27 21.39 -2.53
CA LEU A 842 -31.56 22.47 -1.62
C LEU A 842 -31.69 23.78 -2.42
N GLY A 843 -32.89 24.10 -2.86
CA GLY A 843 -33.10 25.19 -3.79
C GLY A 843 -32.32 24.98 -5.10
N PRO A 844 -31.44 25.93 -5.52
CA PRO A 844 -30.65 25.76 -6.74
C PRO A 844 -29.38 24.92 -6.56
N TRP A 845 -29.13 24.39 -5.37
CA TRP A 845 -27.95 23.60 -5.04
C TRP A 845 -28.23 22.12 -5.17
N ALA A 846 -27.42 21.40 -5.92
CA ALA A 846 -27.31 19.95 -5.84
C ALA A 846 -26.41 19.61 -4.67
N MET A 847 -26.90 18.77 -3.77
CA MET A 847 -26.21 18.37 -2.55
C MET A 847 -25.99 16.85 -2.55
N ASP A 848 -24.89 16.39 -2.01
CA ASP A 848 -24.64 14.98 -1.75
C ASP A 848 -24.04 14.82 -0.34
N ALA A 849 -24.75 14.14 0.53
CA ALA A 849 -24.28 13.82 1.88
C ALA A 849 -23.89 12.34 1.93
N GLY A 850 -22.68 12.06 2.41
CA GLY A 850 -22.20 10.69 2.51
C GLY A 850 -21.47 10.39 3.81
N VAL A 851 -21.52 9.12 4.20
CA VAL A 851 -20.83 8.58 5.39
C VAL A 851 -20.23 7.23 5.02
N ASN A 852 -18.99 7.00 5.44
CA ASN A 852 -18.30 5.73 5.35
C ASN A 852 -17.64 5.45 6.71
N LEU A 853 -18.07 4.38 7.41
CA LEU A 853 -17.63 4.01 8.74
C LEU A 853 -17.17 2.56 8.74
N THR A 854 -16.12 2.27 9.48
CA THR A 854 -15.71 0.91 9.84
C THR A 854 -15.70 0.80 11.37
N TRP A 855 -16.52 -0.08 11.89
CA TRP A 855 -16.51 -0.46 13.29
C TRP A 855 -15.95 -1.87 13.45
N LEU A 856 -14.89 -2.00 14.23
CA LEU A 856 -14.28 -3.29 14.59
C LEU A 856 -14.71 -3.66 16.01
N ASP A 857 -15.22 -4.86 16.15
CA ASP A 857 -15.54 -5.48 17.42
C ASP A 857 -14.36 -6.31 17.95
N ARG A 858 -13.53 -6.81 17.02
CA ARG A 858 -12.46 -7.74 17.35
C ARG A 858 -11.27 -7.59 16.42
N PHE A 859 -10.07 -7.54 17.02
CA PHE A 859 -8.79 -7.72 16.34
C PHE A 859 -7.85 -8.46 17.30
N ASP A 860 -7.92 -9.80 17.26
CA ASP A 860 -7.18 -10.68 18.16
C ASP A 860 -6.03 -11.34 17.42
N ALA A 861 -4.88 -11.38 18.06
CA ALA A 861 -3.71 -12.09 17.56
C ALA A 861 -3.21 -13.14 18.54
N ARG A 862 -2.60 -14.19 17.98
CA ARG A 862 -1.89 -15.23 18.73
C ARG A 862 -0.59 -15.55 17.98
N ALA A 863 0.54 -15.40 18.66
CA ALA A 863 1.86 -15.53 18.05
C ALA A 863 2.24 -16.99 17.75
N THR A 864 1.84 -17.94 18.60
CA THR A 864 2.05 -19.37 18.40
C THR A 864 0.79 -20.15 18.82
N PRO A 865 0.64 -21.42 18.44
CA PRO A 865 -0.51 -22.23 18.85
C PRO A 865 -0.71 -22.33 20.37
N THR A 866 0.36 -22.19 21.14
CA THR A 866 0.35 -22.28 22.61
C THR A 866 0.35 -20.92 23.32
N SER A 867 0.58 -19.82 22.58
CA SER A 867 0.52 -18.46 23.13
C SER A 867 -0.91 -18.07 23.52
N PRO A 868 -1.09 -17.21 24.53
CA PRO A 868 -2.39 -16.63 24.83
C PRO A 868 -2.90 -15.80 23.65
N VAL A 869 -4.20 -15.71 23.51
CA VAL A 869 -4.86 -14.78 22.59
C VAL A 869 -4.76 -13.38 23.20
N VAL A 870 -4.23 -12.43 22.43
CA VAL A 870 -4.08 -11.04 22.84
C VAL A 870 -4.91 -10.15 21.92
N SER A 871 -5.81 -9.34 22.50
CA SER A 871 -6.50 -8.32 21.73
C SER A 871 -5.52 -7.19 21.36
N GLN A 872 -5.40 -6.94 20.06
CA GLN A 872 -4.61 -5.83 19.51
C GLN A 872 -5.50 -4.65 19.10
N LEU A 873 -6.84 -4.81 19.21
CA LEU A 873 -7.77 -3.72 18.96
C LEU A 873 -7.54 -2.60 19.95
N ASP A 874 -7.64 -1.36 19.49
CA ASP A 874 -7.45 -0.16 20.31
C ASP A 874 -6.06 -0.10 20.98
N ARG A 875 -5.02 -0.54 20.25
CA ARG A 875 -3.61 -0.45 20.62
C ARG A 875 -2.82 0.42 19.63
N PRO A 876 -1.76 1.10 20.07
CA PRO A 876 -0.88 1.85 19.16
C PRO A 876 -0.32 0.96 18.05
N ASN A 877 -0.28 1.48 16.82
CA ASN A 877 0.15 0.80 15.60
C ASN A 877 -0.77 -0.35 15.16
N TYR A 878 -1.96 -0.46 15.71
CA TYR A 878 -3.00 -1.42 15.32
C TYR A 878 -4.30 -0.70 14.99
N PRO A 879 -5.28 -1.39 14.39
CA PRO A 879 -6.59 -0.83 14.12
C PRO A 879 -7.31 -0.36 15.38
N VAL A 880 -8.08 0.73 15.24
CA VAL A 880 -8.98 1.23 16.29
C VAL A 880 -10.40 0.73 16.06
N SER A 881 -11.20 0.70 17.12
CA SER A 881 -12.57 0.18 17.10
C SER A 881 -13.50 0.95 16.17
N LEU A 882 -13.32 2.28 16.02
CA LEU A 882 -14.15 3.06 15.09
C LEU A 882 -13.28 4.03 14.29
N ARG A 883 -13.43 3.93 12.96
CA ARG A 883 -12.86 4.89 12.01
C ARG A 883 -13.92 5.24 10.98
N GLY A 884 -13.97 6.51 10.60
CA GLY A 884 -14.97 6.90 9.63
C GLY A 884 -14.74 8.26 9.00
N ARG A 885 -15.45 8.46 7.90
CA ARG A 885 -15.50 9.73 7.18
C ARG A 885 -16.95 10.09 6.85
N ALA A 886 -17.28 11.36 7.03
CA ALA A 886 -18.53 11.95 6.52
C ALA A 886 -18.18 13.08 5.56
N HIS A 887 -19.05 13.36 4.59
CA HIS A 887 -18.88 14.49 3.70
C HIS A 887 -20.23 15.09 3.33
N LEU A 888 -20.19 16.36 2.99
CA LEU A 888 -21.28 17.11 2.40
C LEU A 888 -20.72 17.85 1.18
N ASP A 889 -21.12 17.42 0.01
CA ASP A 889 -20.73 18.03 -1.24
C ASP A 889 -21.90 18.93 -1.72
N TRP A 890 -21.59 20.04 -2.41
CA TRP A 890 -22.57 20.92 -3.04
C TRP A 890 -22.09 21.37 -4.39
N GLU A 891 -23.03 21.54 -5.30
CA GLU A 891 -22.76 22.03 -6.66
C GLU A 891 -23.86 23.00 -7.11
N ARG A 892 -23.42 24.12 -7.71
CA ARG A 892 -24.29 25.07 -8.37
C ARG A 892 -23.57 25.79 -9.49
N GLU A 893 -24.07 25.65 -10.73
CA GLU A 893 -23.54 26.33 -11.92
C GLU A 893 -22.03 26.01 -12.13
N HIS A 894 -21.18 27.01 -11.88
CA HIS A 894 -19.73 26.92 -12.05
C HIS A 894 -18.98 26.57 -10.75
N TRP A 895 -19.68 26.55 -9.63
CA TRP A 895 -19.11 26.34 -8.32
C TRP A 895 -19.51 25.01 -7.74
N SER A 896 -18.54 24.30 -7.23
CA SER A 896 -18.80 23.15 -6.36
C SER A 896 -17.86 23.20 -5.16
N GLY A 897 -18.22 22.51 -4.11
CA GLY A 897 -17.38 22.41 -2.93
C GLY A 897 -17.77 21.20 -2.10
N ALA A 898 -16.92 20.88 -1.13
CA ALA A 898 -17.12 19.79 -0.20
C ALA A 898 -16.60 20.17 1.18
N VAL A 899 -17.29 19.74 2.22
CA VAL A 899 -16.76 19.65 3.59
C VAL A 899 -16.66 18.19 3.96
N GLY A 900 -15.46 17.77 4.37
CA GLY A 900 -15.18 16.46 4.90
C GLY A 900 -14.96 16.48 6.41
N LEU A 901 -15.33 15.38 7.07
CA LEU A 901 -15.02 15.10 8.46
C LEU A 901 -14.40 13.72 8.54
N SER A 902 -13.19 13.61 9.08
CA SER A 902 -12.54 12.33 9.37
C SER A 902 -12.46 12.11 10.87
N HIS A 903 -12.76 10.89 11.32
CA HIS A 903 -12.77 10.54 12.75
C HIS A 903 -12.06 9.21 12.99
N VAL A 904 -11.20 9.21 14.02
CA VAL A 904 -10.53 8.04 14.59
C VAL A 904 -10.88 8.04 16.09
N ALA A 905 -11.42 6.94 16.60
CA ALA A 905 -11.82 6.81 18.00
C ALA A 905 -10.61 6.86 18.95
N ASP A 906 -10.88 7.08 20.21
CA ASP A 906 -9.89 7.00 21.29
C ASP A 906 -9.50 5.55 21.58
N TYR A 907 -8.29 5.39 22.08
CA TYR A 907 -7.73 4.08 22.42
C TYR A 907 -6.72 4.20 23.57
N ARG A 908 -5.98 3.15 23.89
CA ARG A 908 -5.07 3.15 25.03
C ARG A 908 -3.68 2.67 24.63
N ASP A 909 -2.67 3.25 25.28
CA ASP A 909 -1.29 2.76 25.14
C ASP A 909 -1.09 1.44 25.93
N LEU A 910 0.12 0.89 25.81
CA LEU A 910 0.47 -0.37 26.48
C LEU A 910 0.50 -0.25 28.02
N ALA A 911 0.62 0.97 28.56
CA ALA A 911 0.55 1.27 29.98
C ALA A 911 -0.89 1.58 30.45
N GLY A 912 -1.89 1.50 29.55
CA GLY A 912 -3.30 1.78 29.83
C GLY A 912 -3.66 3.27 29.84
N ARG A 913 -2.74 4.19 29.47
CA ARG A 913 -3.02 5.62 29.37
C ARG A 913 -3.90 5.92 28.14
N PRO A 914 -4.88 6.82 28.27
CA PRO A 914 -5.76 7.15 27.14
C PRO A 914 -5.03 7.93 26.06
N ILE A 915 -5.25 7.56 24.81
CA ILE A 915 -4.91 8.31 23.60
C ILE A 915 -6.24 8.83 23.07
N GLY A 916 -6.41 10.15 23.01
CA GLY A 916 -7.70 10.78 22.69
C GLY A 916 -8.14 10.54 21.24
N SER A 917 -9.42 10.69 20.96
CA SER A 917 -9.95 10.63 19.59
C SER A 917 -9.41 11.76 18.71
N TRP A 918 -9.27 11.49 17.42
CA TRP A 918 -8.81 12.47 16.44
C TRP A 918 -9.88 12.72 15.38
N THR A 919 -10.33 13.98 15.33
CA THR A 919 -11.34 14.41 14.35
C THR A 919 -10.80 15.61 13.60
N THR A 920 -10.71 15.53 12.28
CA THR A 920 -10.30 16.62 11.40
C THR A 920 -11.42 17.01 10.46
N PHE A 921 -11.37 18.24 9.96
CA PHE A 921 -12.28 18.77 8.95
C PHE A 921 -11.48 19.20 7.74
N ASP A 922 -12.00 18.91 6.56
CA ASP A 922 -11.40 19.27 5.29
C ASP A 922 -12.38 20.17 4.52
N LEU A 923 -11.87 21.08 3.71
CA LEU A 923 -12.65 21.97 2.85
C LEU A 923 -12.10 21.91 1.43
N SER A 924 -12.98 21.76 0.46
CA SER A 924 -12.66 21.85 -0.96
C SER A 924 -13.57 22.84 -1.66
N LEU A 925 -13.02 23.69 -2.51
CA LEU A 925 -13.73 24.61 -3.36
C LEU A 925 -13.25 24.46 -4.81
N ARG A 926 -14.18 24.38 -5.75
CA ARG A 926 -13.90 24.24 -7.17
C ARG A 926 -14.68 25.25 -7.99
N TYR A 927 -14.00 25.89 -8.92
CA TYR A 927 -14.57 26.77 -9.93
C TYR A 927 -14.35 26.21 -11.32
N ARG A 928 -15.44 25.94 -12.07
CA ARG A 928 -15.39 25.35 -13.43
C ARG A 928 -16.31 26.14 -14.37
N PRO A 929 -15.83 27.20 -15.03
CA PRO A 929 -16.62 27.95 -15.99
C PRO A 929 -16.91 27.12 -17.24
N THR A 930 -18.16 27.20 -17.73
CA THR A 930 -18.61 26.46 -18.91
C THR A 930 -18.58 27.32 -20.18
N ALA A 931 -18.31 28.63 -20.06
CA ALA A 931 -18.24 29.56 -21.19
C ALA A 931 -17.08 30.55 -21.02
N GLY A 932 -16.72 31.24 -22.10
CA GLY A 932 -15.67 32.24 -22.13
C GLY A 932 -14.25 31.65 -22.26
N PRO A 933 -13.18 32.47 -22.10
CA PRO A 933 -11.79 32.04 -22.32
C PRO A 933 -11.31 30.93 -21.39
N LEU A 934 -11.97 30.78 -20.24
CA LEU A 934 -11.66 29.77 -19.24
C LEU A 934 -12.54 28.52 -19.34
N ALA A 935 -13.40 28.40 -20.38
CA ALA A 935 -14.16 27.18 -20.59
C ALA A 935 -13.21 25.97 -20.75
N GLY A 936 -13.54 24.84 -20.12
CA GLY A 936 -12.66 23.67 -20.05
C GLY A 936 -11.55 23.77 -19.00
N THR A 937 -11.57 24.81 -18.16
CA THR A 937 -10.64 24.95 -17.02
C THR A 937 -11.37 24.66 -15.71
N ALA A 938 -10.74 23.95 -14.78
CA ALA A 938 -11.17 23.84 -13.40
C ALA A 938 -10.06 24.32 -12.47
N LEU A 939 -10.41 25.20 -11.55
CA LEU A 939 -9.52 25.67 -10.48
C LEU A 939 -10.06 25.10 -9.16
N MET A 940 -9.21 24.43 -8.38
CA MET A 940 -9.55 23.79 -7.12
C MET A 940 -8.63 24.28 -6.02
N PHE A 941 -9.23 24.64 -4.89
CA PHE A 941 -8.53 24.98 -3.66
C PHE A 941 -8.98 24.04 -2.55
N ASN A 942 -8.01 23.40 -1.88
CA ASN A 942 -8.29 22.43 -0.84
C ASN A 942 -7.52 22.78 0.43
N VAL A 943 -8.13 22.47 1.54
CA VAL A 943 -7.58 22.62 2.90
C VAL A 943 -7.84 21.31 3.64
N ASP A 944 -6.81 20.53 3.88
CA ASP A 944 -6.91 19.36 4.75
C ASP A 944 -6.60 19.79 6.19
N ASN A 945 -7.28 19.19 7.16
CA ASN A 945 -7.19 19.56 8.57
C ASN A 945 -7.40 21.07 8.79
N LEU A 946 -8.56 21.58 8.40
CA LEU A 946 -8.92 23.01 8.37
C LEU A 946 -8.60 23.75 9.69
N PHE A 947 -8.78 23.09 10.83
CA PHE A 947 -8.58 23.68 12.16
C PHE A 947 -7.17 23.44 12.74
N ASP A 948 -6.24 22.87 11.95
CA ASP A 948 -4.85 22.60 12.34
C ASP A 948 -4.74 21.77 13.62
N ARG A 949 -5.60 20.74 13.72
CA ARG A 949 -5.64 19.88 14.92
C ARG A 949 -4.45 18.95 14.94
N ASP A 950 -3.66 19.04 16.02
CA ASP A 950 -2.56 18.10 16.28
C ASP A 950 -3.06 16.67 16.46
N PRO A 951 -2.23 15.65 16.12
CA PRO A 951 -2.46 14.27 16.54
C PRO A 951 -2.67 14.13 18.05
N PRO A 952 -3.46 13.13 18.50
CA PRO A 952 -3.55 12.81 19.92
C PRO A 952 -2.18 12.40 20.47
N PHE A 953 -1.93 12.81 21.72
CA PHE A 953 -0.67 12.49 22.39
C PHE A 953 -0.56 11.00 22.71
N TYR A 954 0.54 10.38 22.30
CA TYR A 954 0.97 9.02 22.63
C TYR A 954 2.42 9.04 23.12
N ASP A 955 2.67 8.55 24.33
CA ASP A 955 4.03 8.41 24.87
C ASP A 955 4.75 7.19 24.27
N SER A 956 5.10 7.30 22.99
CA SER A 956 5.74 6.21 22.25
C SER A 956 7.14 5.89 22.79
N PRO A 957 7.51 4.61 22.93
CA PRO A 957 8.88 4.21 23.24
C PRO A 957 9.92 4.71 22.24
N ALA A 958 9.53 5.03 21.01
CA ALA A 958 10.40 5.58 19.97
C ALA A 958 10.70 7.07 20.14
N GLY A 959 10.20 7.72 21.22
CA GLY A 959 10.38 9.15 21.45
C GLY A 959 9.58 10.05 20.53
N VAL A 960 8.50 9.53 19.94
CA VAL A 960 7.56 10.26 19.08
C VAL A 960 6.25 10.41 19.84
N GLY A 961 5.71 11.61 19.94
CA GLY A 961 4.53 11.91 20.76
C GLY A 961 3.18 11.60 20.09
N TYR A 962 3.11 10.78 19.05
CA TYR A 962 1.89 10.41 18.35
C TYR A 962 1.98 9.02 17.72
N ASP A 963 0.84 8.44 17.33
CA ASP A 963 0.75 7.15 16.63
C ASP A 963 0.61 7.40 15.11
N ALA A 964 1.66 7.15 14.35
CA ALA A 964 1.70 7.39 12.90
C ALA A 964 0.82 6.40 12.09
N ALA A 965 0.37 5.29 12.67
CA ALA A 965 -0.55 4.38 12.01
C ALA A 965 -1.99 4.90 12.00
N ASN A 966 -2.36 5.75 12.97
CA ASN A 966 -3.73 6.22 13.18
C ASN A 966 -3.89 7.75 13.06
N ALA A 967 -2.81 8.52 12.95
CA ALA A 967 -2.88 9.98 12.88
C ALA A 967 -1.78 10.56 11.96
N ASP A 968 -2.11 11.68 11.33
CA ASP A 968 -1.21 12.43 10.44
C ASP A 968 -0.64 13.66 11.15
N VAL A 969 0.68 13.79 11.14
CA VAL A 969 1.40 14.88 11.81
C VAL A 969 1.67 16.09 10.91
N ARG A 970 1.27 16.04 9.63
CA ARG A 970 1.50 17.16 8.68
C ARG A 970 0.86 18.47 9.14
N GLY A 971 -0.22 18.42 9.94
CA GLY A 971 -0.99 19.59 10.32
C GLY A 971 -1.89 20.08 9.19
N ARG A 972 -2.25 21.38 9.21
CA ARG A 972 -3.06 21.98 8.12
C ARG A 972 -2.26 22.00 6.83
N TYR A 973 -2.85 21.43 5.80
CA TYR A 973 -2.25 21.34 4.47
C TYR A 973 -3.15 22.06 3.45
N LEU A 974 -2.54 22.91 2.62
CA LEU A 974 -3.20 23.70 1.61
C LEU A 974 -2.76 23.25 0.22
N SER A 975 -3.69 23.17 -0.73
CA SER A 975 -3.31 22.94 -2.13
C SER A 975 -4.18 23.71 -3.12
N LEU A 976 -3.55 24.11 -4.21
CA LEU A 976 -4.18 24.75 -5.37
C LEU A 976 -3.92 23.90 -6.60
N GLN A 977 -4.97 23.53 -7.30
CA GLN A 977 -4.88 22.72 -8.54
C GLN A 977 -5.60 23.41 -9.69
N LEU A 978 -4.96 23.44 -10.85
CA LEU A 978 -5.50 23.84 -12.14
C LEU A 978 -5.60 22.62 -13.04
N VAL A 979 -6.77 22.38 -13.63
CA VAL A 979 -6.98 21.39 -14.67
C VAL A 979 -7.48 22.10 -15.92
N ARG A 980 -6.86 21.86 -17.07
CA ARG A 980 -7.28 22.39 -18.36
C ARG A 980 -7.45 21.27 -19.36
N SER A 981 -8.66 21.15 -19.91
CA SER A 981 -8.97 20.23 -21.01
C SER A 981 -9.05 21.03 -22.32
N TRP A 982 -8.51 20.49 -23.40
CA TRP A 982 -8.36 21.12 -24.72
C TRP A 982 -9.15 20.36 -25.77
#